data_74e503a9dbddb953e11dc26ba6ec8d25
#
_entry.id   74e503a9dbddb953e11dc26ba6ec8d25
#
_cell.length_a   1.000
_cell.length_b   1.000
_cell.length_c   1.000
_cell.angle_alpha   90.00
_cell.angle_beta   90.00
_cell.angle_gamma   90.00
#
_symmetry.space_group_name_H-M   'P 1'
#
loop_
_entity.id
_entity.type
_entity.pdbx_description
1 polymer ?
#
loop_
_entity_poly.entity_id
_entity_poly.type
_entity_poly.pdbx_seq_one_letter_code
_entity_poly.pdbx_strand_id
1 'polypeptide(L)'
;EPGDPPAPARQAVDPPGAPDRPRFASTVRPQSIPIAAAEGIRQSPHYVELFGRFPVLDGRDELVTELLALYTPRNLYALHAIGTKIVSELRDTPAATVMKLALAACLLPASKLNGYPGRVASLRISGGHVRQPASRHQREVNVWTAFEEAYRDVRAAVAGAGGERREARFAADHSDLGGMDAANLLWLRARASAIGQQVPAESVDFVLTAPAPSSSIDELSFEYLATSWIIGRDAAETLRLEPIFGSGGHGEGAEATALRHGMTSAATALRAGGRCTVILADADPERLLGAALATAAAGLELVEVIHRESARLGDGITLHLRRPSSEDRLRDAVAPRPLRLGSTSGQLTYPELADAIERATTALLRDRGEPAGLARVAAAVVAELGRSGLLARMAVSRIGEGDTASGDRIDGGGPKLLASLIREELWRDDHPSLVRIGDESRPQWWLREPELAEQPLADRVEWSTWSVLSTAGRIDEAGFFDRIYRLFPGLQAPDEELVRACLEAYVASGERGSLSTNDDLTGRTEDHSRVLAKLVEYGHRLGLKVWVAAREQGRSIDGSRLADGLTEDERRVYLPLVVRAPGEVIGQVDAMWYVRGKLAFLFEVEWTAMVGDAVLRRGREIPVTEQQARFLVIPAERGELLRLKLDRSPWLRAELERQNWHVLKWQHLDTLAARDGARLEWLEPVLGLDPLIERGGEQLTMFGE
;
A
#
# COMPACT_ATOMS: atom_id res chain seq x y z
N GLU A 1 -23.34 56.41 -3.54
CA GLU A 1 -22.20 56.46 -2.62
C GLU A 1 -21.10 55.55 -3.19
N PRO A 2 -19.85 56.02 -3.36
CA PRO A 2 -18.77 55.26 -3.96
C PRO A 2 -18.09 54.40 -2.88
N GLY A 3 -17.99 53.12 -3.14
CA GLY A 3 -17.30 52.14 -2.29
C GLY A 3 -15.78 52.33 -2.27
N ASP A 4 -15.19 52.09 -1.12
CA ASP A 4 -13.76 52.19 -0.83
C ASP A 4 -12.90 51.27 -1.72
N PRO A 5 -11.69 51.69 -2.06
CA PRO A 5 -10.75 50.87 -2.84
C PRO A 5 -10.21 49.68 -2.02
N PRO A 6 -9.92 48.52 -2.67
CA PRO A 6 -9.42 47.38 -1.97
C PRO A 6 -8.01 47.65 -1.41
N ALA A 7 -7.77 47.17 -0.19
CA ALA A 7 -6.50 47.25 0.52
C ALA A 7 -5.35 46.57 -0.26
N PRO A 8 -4.12 47.10 -0.20
CA PRO A 8 -2.98 46.52 -0.91
C PRO A 8 -2.62 45.14 -0.35
N ALA A 9 -2.36 44.20 -1.24
CA ALA A 9 -1.92 42.87 -0.92
C ALA A 9 -0.64 42.90 -0.06
N ARG A 10 -0.68 42.27 1.10
CA ARG A 10 0.47 42.09 1.98
C ARG A 10 1.52 41.29 1.24
N GLN A 11 2.70 41.85 1.02
CA GLN A 11 3.89 41.11 0.59
C GLN A 11 4.29 40.15 1.69
N ALA A 12 4.34 38.86 1.35
CA ALA A 12 4.88 37.84 2.21
C ALA A 12 6.38 38.10 2.44
N VAL A 13 6.77 38.34 3.69
CA VAL A 13 8.16 38.44 4.11
C VAL A 13 8.69 37.01 4.28
N ASP A 14 9.70 36.66 3.48
CA ASP A 14 10.40 35.36 3.62
C ASP A 14 11.04 35.23 5.01
N PRO A 15 10.99 34.05 5.67
CA PRO A 15 11.63 33.84 6.95
C PRO A 15 13.18 33.89 6.79
N PRO A 16 13.91 34.44 7.76
CA PRO A 16 15.36 34.52 7.71
C PRO A 16 15.98 33.11 7.85
N GLY A 17 16.73 32.68 6.84
CA GLY A 17 17.49 31.41 6.87
C GLY A 17 17.28 30.49 5.67
N ALA A 18 16.54 30.90 4.64
CA ALA A 18 16.45 30.12 3.41
C ALA A 18 17.81 30.14 2.65
N PRO A 19 18.33 28.97 2.21
CA PRO A 19 19.56 28.94 1.43
C PRO A 19 19.39 29.73 0.14
N ASP A 20 20.44 30.48 -0.22
CA ASP A 20 20.52 31.32 -1.44
C ASP A 20 19.96 30.55 -2.64
N ARG A 21 18.81 31.00 -3.13
CA ARG A 21 18.25 30.48 -4.38
C ARG A 21 19.23 30.86 -5.48
N PRO A 22 19.69 29.92 -6.33
CA PRO A 22 20.45 30.29 -7.49
C PRO A 22 19.57 31.24 -8.32
N ARG A 23 19.96 32.49 -8.34
CA ARG A 23 19.34 33.48 -9.22
C ARG A 23 19.75 33.09 -10.63
N PHE A 24 18.89 32.35 -11.32
CA PHE A 24 18.93 32.35 -12.76
C PHE A 24 18.62 33.78 -13.17
N ALA A 25 19.69 34.48 -13.49
CA ALA A 25 19.58 35.81 -14.10
C ALA A 25 19.09 35.65 -15.54
N SER A 26 17.83 35.31 -15.70
CA SER A 26 17.13 35.52 -16.94
C SER A 26 16.24 36.75 -16.78
N THR A 27 16.77 37.86 -17.20
CA THR A 27 16.03 39.10 -17.47
C THR A 27 15.05 38.94 -18.66
N VAL A 28 14.82 37.75 -19.15
CA VAL A 28 13.82 37.47 -20.18
C VAL A 28 12.50 37.20 -19.47
N ARG A 29 11.68 38.21 -19.25
CA ARG A 29 10.25 38.01 -19.04
C ARG A 29 9.76 37.15 -20.21
N PRO A 30 9.05 36.03 -19.98
CA PRO A 30 8.44 35.28 -21.05
C PRO A 30 7.51 36.27 -21.81
N GLN A 31 7.93 36.65 -23.02
CA GLN A 31 7.10 37.47 -23.87
C GLN A 31 5.83 36.64 -24.13
N SER A 32 4.67 37.18 -23.73
CA SER A 32 3.40 36.57 -24.09
C SER A 32 3.35 36.48 -25.61
N ILE A 33 3.35 35.27 -26.16
CA ILE A 33 3.24 35.05 -27.60
C ILE A 33 1.92 35.69 -28.03
N PRO A 34 1.94 36.64 -28.95
CA PRO A 34 0.72 37.26 -29.42
C PRO A 34 -0.23 36.18 -29.96
N ILE A 35 -1.50 36.24 -29.59
CA ILE A 35 -2.51 35.25 -30.02
C ILE A 35 -2.52 35.09 -31.55
N ALA A 36 -2.39 36.21 -32.27
CA ALA A 36 -2.34 36.22 -33.74
C ALA A 36 -1.14 35.45 -34.33
N ALA A 37 0.04 35.47 -33.67
CA ALA A 37 1.19 34.71 -34.12
C ALA A 37 1.04 33.18 -33.83
N ALA A 38 0.30 32.84 -32.79
CA ALA A 38 0.00 31.47 -32.45
C ALA A 38 -1.12 30.85 -33.33
N GLU A 39 -2.08 31.63 -33.76
CA GLU A 39 -3.19 31.18 -34.66
C GLU A 39 -2.67 30.67 -36.00
N GLY A 40 -1.58 31.24 -36.52
CA GLY A 40 -0.94 30.79 -37.76
C GLY A 40 -0.12 29.47 -37.66
N ILE A 41 0.05 28.91 -36.45
CA ILE A 41 0.92 27.73 -36.29
C ILE A 41 0.49 26.53 -37.11
N ARG A 42 -0.82 26.33 -37.30
CA ARG A 42 -1.35 25.19 -38.08
C ARG A 42 -0.99 25.26 -39.57
N GLN A 43 -0.62 26.42 -40.07
CA GLN A 43 -0.14 26.63 -41.44
C GLN A 43 1.38 26.79 -41.50
N SER A 44 2.07 26.65 -40.39
CA SER A 44 3.51 26.89 -40.26
C SER A 44 4.32 25.62 -40.58
N PRO A 45 5.60 25.76 -40.96
CA PRO A 45 6.51 24.64 -41.09
C PRO A 45 6.65 23.81 -39.81
N HIS A 46 6.48 24.42 -38.63
CA HIS A 46 6.53 23.76 -37.34
C HIS A 46 5.40 22.75 -37.15
N TYR A 47 4.20 23.03 -37.67
CA TYR A 47 3.10 22.06 -37.65
C TYR A 47 3.39 20.87 -38.54
N VAL A 48 3.94 21.12 -39.73
CA VAL A 48 4.31 20.06 -40.68
C VAL A 48 5.41 19.16 -40.07
N GLU A 49 6.40 19.77 -39.39
CA GLU A 49 7.45 19.03 -38.68
C GLU A 49 6.85 18.15 -37.56
N LEU A 50 5.98 18.72 -36.70
CA LEU A 50 5.32 17.95 -35.64
C LEU A 50 4.46 16.82 -36.22
N PHE A 51 3.69 17.09 -37.25
CA PHE A 51 2.86 16.09 -37.92
C PHE A 51 3.71 14.94 -38.44
N GLY A 52 4.86 15.23 -39.06
CA GLY A 52 5.79 14.23 -39.59
C GLY A 52 6.44 13.32 -38.52
N ARG A 53 6.37 13.72 -37.22
CA ARG A 53 6.90 12.92 -36.11
C ARG A 53 6.00 11.75 -35.73
N PHE A 54 4.75 11.75 -36.19
CA PHE A 54 3.79 10.69 -35.91
C PHE A 54 3.79 9.64 -37.04
N PRO A 55 3.79 8.33 -36.69
CA PRO A 55 3.53 7.31 -37.70
C PRO A 55 2.08 7.39 -38.18
N VAL A 56 1.91 7.34 -39.48
CA VAL A 56 0.60 7.26 -40.11
C VAL A 56 0.34 5.80 -40.44
N LEU A 57 -0.64 5.20 -39.79
CA LEU A 57 -1.03 3.82 -40.01
C LEU A 57 -2.27 3.77 -40.93
N ASP A 58 -2.21 2.93 -41.96
CA ASP A 58 -3.32 2.70 -42.91
C ASP A 58 -3.85 3.96 -43.62
N GLY A 59 -2.99 4.99 -43.79
CA GLY A 59 -3.37 6.25 -44.43
C GLY A 59 -4.30 7.14 -43.60
N ARG A 60 -4.42 6.91 -42.29
CA ARG A 60 -5.29 7.68 -41.38
C ARG A 60 -4.56 8.87 -40.77
N ASP A 61 -4.43 9.93 -41.55
CA ASP A 61 -3.87 11.22 -41.09
C ASP A 61 -4.78 11.92 -40.09
N GLU A 62 -6.04 11.53 -39.99
CA GLU A 62 -7.05 12.15 -39.12
C GLU A 62 -6.69 12.06 -37.65
N LEU A 63 -6.16 10.92 -37.19
CA LEU A 63 -5.75 10.76 -35.79
C LEU A 63 -4.66 11.77 -35.38
N VAL A 64 -3.67 12.00 -36.21
CA VAL A 64 -2.59 12.98 -35.91
C VAL A 64 -3.19 14.37 -35.85
N THR A 65 -4.10 14.70 -36.76
CA THR A 65 -4.83 15.98 -36.74
C THR A 65 -5.63 16.14 -35.45
N GLU A 66 -6.35 15.11 -35.00
CA GLU A 66 -7.11 15.10 -33.74
C GLU A 66 -6.21 15.26 -32.53
N LEU A 67 -5.05 14.58 -32.47
CA LEU A 67 -4.08 14.70 -31.39
C LEU A 67 -3.50 16.10 -31.28
N LEU A 68 -3.11 16.70 -32.39
CA LEU A 68 -2.59 18.07 -32.40
C LEU A 68 -3.70 19.11 -32.11
N ALA A 69 -4.96 18.78 -32.42
CA ALA A 69 -6.13 19.61 -32.09
C ALA A 69 -6.46 19.62 -30.57
N LEU A 70 -5.90 18.68 -29.81
CA LEU A 70 -6.01 18.69 -28.33
C LEU A 70 -5.32 19.92 -27.70
N TYR A 71 -4.51 20.63 -28.42
CA TYR A 71 -3.79 21.79 -27.90
C TYR A 71 -4.39 23.11 -28.44
N THR A 72 -4.29 24.15 -27.61
CA THR A 72 -4.49 25.51 -28.13
C THR A 72 -3.32 25.90 -29.03
N PRO A 73 -3.47 26.79 -30.00
CA PRO A 73 -2.36 27.22 -30.84
C PRO A 73 -1.14 27.71 -30.04
N ARG A 74 -1.33 28.38 -28.91
CA ARG A 74 -0.25 28.85 -28.02
C ARG A 74 0.49 27.71 -27.37
N ASN A 75 -0.24 26.75 -26.80
CA ASN A 75 0.35 25.61 -26.11
C ASN A 75 1.07 24.68 -27.10
N LEU A 76 0.51 24.47 -28.27
CA LEU A 76 1.13 23.71 -29.35
C LEU A 76 2.49 24.30 -29.73
N TYR A 77 2.53 25.63 -29.96
CA TYR A 77 3.75 26.35 -30.29
C TYR A 77 4.78 26.28 -29.13
N ALA A 78 4.36 26.52 -27.90
CA ALA A 78 5.22 26.54 -26.75
C ALA A 78 5.86 25.17 -26.47
N LEU A 79 5.08 24.09 -26.54
CA LEU A 79 5.60 22.71 -26.40
C LEU A 79 6.60 22.36 -27.51
N HIS A 80 6.29 22.74 -28.77
CA HIS A 80 7.20 22.54 -29.89
C HIS A 80 8.49 23.33 -29.71
N ALA A 81 8.41 24.60 -29.33
CA ALA A 81 9.58 25.44 -29.11
C ALA A 81 10.49 24.92 -28.01
N ILE A 82 9.90 24.41 -26.89
CA ILE A 82 10.69 23.80 -25.82
C ILE A 82 11.36 22.53 -26.33
N GLY A 83 10.62 21.64 -27.04
CA GLY A 83 11.17 20.41 -27.61
C GLY A 83 12.33 20.68 -28.59
N THR A 84 12.17 21.66 -29.48
CA THR A 84 13.22 22.06 -30.42
C THR A 84 14.46 22.58 -29.72
N LYS A 85 14.29 23.41 -28.65
CA LYS A 85 15.42 23.89 -27.84
C LYS A 85 16.13 22.78 -27.09
N ILE A 86 15.42 21.82 -26.54
CA ILE A 86 16.04 20.66 -25.89
C ILE A 86 16.92 19.91 -26.89
N VAL A 87 16.44 19.69 -28.12
CA VAL A 87 17.18 18.98 -29.13
C VAL A 87 18.37 19.79 -29.66
N SER A 88 18.21 21.11 -29.87
CA SER A 88 19.26 21.95 -30.44
C SER A 88 20.36 22.30 -29.45
N GLU A 89 20.02 22.58 -28.18
CA GLU A 89 20.96 23.11 -27.20
C GLU A 89 21.57 22.02 -26.29
N LEU A 90 20.83 20.90 -26.08
CA LEU A 90 21.23 19.84 -25.14
C LEU A 90 21.50 18.49 -25.84
N ARG A 91 21.64 18.51 -27.16
CA ARG A 91 21.89 17.29 -27.95
C ARG A 91 23.06 16.49 -27.34
N ASP A 92 22.83 15.16 -27.21
CA ASP A 92 23.84 14.22 -26.74
C ASP A 92 24.34 14.43 -25.29
N THR A 93 23.59 15.21 -24.50
CA THR A 93 23.88 15.38 -23.07
C THR A 93 22.92 14.58 -22.18
N PRO A 94 23.32 14.11 -21.00
CA PRO A 94 22.40 13.49 -20.03
C PRO A 94 21.24 14.41 -19.63
N ALA A 95 21.46 15.73 -19.65
CA ALA A 95 20.44 16.73 -19.37
C ALA A 95 19.29 16.69 -20.38
N ALA A 96 19.55 16.34 -21.65
CA ALA A 96 18.51 16.21 -22.67
C ALA A 96 17.45 15.18 -22.29
N THR A 97 17.85 14.05 -21.70
CA THR A 97 16.91 13.00 -21.27
C THR A 97 16.01 13.50 -20.14
N VAL A 98 16.56 14.18 -19.14
CA VAL A 98 15.81 14.77 -18.02
C VAL A 98 14.81 15.80 -18.54
N MET A 99 15.23 16.68 -19.44
CA MET A 99 14.36 17.69 -20.04
C MET A 99 13.28 17.09 -20.95
N LYS A 100 13.58 16.01 -21.67
CA LYS A 100 12.59 15.27 -22.48
C LYS A 100 11.53 14.62 -21.59
N LEU A 101 11.89 14.05 -20.43
CA LEU A 101 10.95 13.51 -19.45
C LEU A 101 10.04 14.61 -18.86
N ALA A 102 10.61 15.78 -18.53
CA ALA A 102 9.83 16.92 -18.07
C ALA A 102 8.86 17.42 -19.17
N LEU A 103 9.28 17.41 -20.44
CA LEU A 103 8.40 17.76 -21.56
C LEU A 103 7.27 16.73 -21.73
N ALA A 104 7.56 15.42 -21.58
CA ALA A 104 6.54 14.37 -21.62
C ALA A 104 5.45 14.59 -20.55
N ALA A 105 5.85 14.91 -19.34
CA ALA A 105 4.95 15.17 -18.24
C ALA A 105 4.03 16.39 -18.48
N CYS A 106 4.44 17.34 -19.34
CA CYS A 106 3.63 18.51 -19.69
C CYS A 106 2.56 18.26 -20.75
N LEU A 107 2.66 17.17 -21.54
CA LEU A 107 1.80 16.99 -22.71
C LEU A 107 0.31 16.95 -22.34
N LEU A 108 -0.10 16.14 -21.39
CA LEU A 108 -1.50 16.08 -20.97
C LEU A 108 -1.96 17.32 -20.21
N PRO A 109 -1.23 17.84 -19.20
CA PRO A 109 -1.62 19.07 -18.50
C PRO A 109 -1.77 20.28 -19.41
N ALA A 110 -0.96 20.40 -20.47
CA ALA A 110 -1.02 21.49 -21.43
C ALA A 110 -2.09 21.31 -22.50
N SER A 111 -2.80 20.18 -22.52
CA SER A 111 -3.83 19.85 -23.49
C SER A 111 -5.23 20.30 -23.04
N LYS A 112 -6.20 20.19 -23.93
CA LYS A 112 -7.63 20.39 -23.66
C LYS A 112 -8.24 19.27 -22.81
N LEU A 113 -7.48 18.22 -22.48
CA LEU A 113 -7.86 17.19 -21.53
C LEU A 113 -7.76 17.68 -20.08
N ASN A 114 -7.16 18.85 -19.86
CA ASN A 114 -7.13 19.51 -18.56
C ASN A 114 -8.46 20.25 -18.32
N GLY A 115 -9.36 19.58 -17.59
CA GLY A 115 -10.68 20.13 -17.24
C GLY A 115 -10.64 21.07 -16.04
N TYR A 116 -11.63 21.95 -15.94
CA TYR A 116 -11.82 22.78 -14.75
C TYR A 116 -12.39 21.93 -13.59
N PRO A 117 -11.89 22.04 -12.35
CA PRO A 117 -10.94 23.04 -11.82
C PRO A 117 -9.45 22.70 -11.94
N GLY A 118 -9.05 21.69 -12.67
CA GLY A 118 -7.65 21.30 -12.87
C GLY A 118 -7.43 19.77 -12.88
N ARG A 119 -8.48 18.99 -13.14
CA ARG A 119 -8.38 17.55 -13.30
C ARG A 119 -8.00 17.20 -14.74
N VAL A 120 -6.81 16.64 -14.91
CA VAL A 120 -6.34 16.13 -16.20
C VAL A 120 -6.97 14.77 -16.46
N ALA A 121 -7.70 14.66 -17.58
CA ALA A 121 -8.23 13.37 -18.03
C ALA A 121 -7.16 12.60 -18.81
N SER A 122 -7.24 11.27 -18.78
CA SER A 122 -6.40 10.40 -19.59
C SER A 122 -6.71 10.55 -21.07
N LEU A 123 -5.69 10.39 -21.92
CA LEU A 123 -5.87 10.31 -23.35
C LEU A 123 -6.36 8.90 -23.72
N ARG A 124 -7.43 8.82 -24.48
CA ARG A 124 -7.96 7.56 -25.00
C ARG A 124 -8.09 7.59 -26.51
N ILE A 125 -7.42 6.65 -27.18
CA ILE A 125 -7.56 6.42 -28.62
C ILE A 125 -8.24 5.07 -28.81
N SER A 126 -9.25 5.00 -29.66
CA SER A 126 -9.94 3.74 -29.98
C SER A 126 -10.45 3.78 -31.41
N GLY A 127 -10.19 2.74 -32.18
CA GLY A 127 -10.56 2.68 -33.61
C GLY A 127 -9.85 3.76 -34.44
N GLY A 128 -8.67 4.21 -34.02
CA GLY A 128 -7.92 5.25 -34.70
C GLY A 128 -8.43 6.68 -34.50
N HIS A 129 -9.27 6.92 -33.50
CA HIS A 129 -9.80 8.25 -33.17
C HIS A 129 -9.61 8.59 -31.70
N VAL A 130 -9.38 9.87 -31.42
CA VAL A 130 -9.32 10.39 -30.05
C VAL A 130 -10.72 10.40 -29.42
N ARG A 131 -10.88 9.70 -28.30
CA ARG A 131 -12.12 9.70 -27.53
C ARG A 131 -12.02 10.76 -26.43
N GLN A 132 -12.55 11.94 -26.67
CA GLN A 132 -12.53 13.02 -25.69
C GLN A 132 -13.53 12.79 -24.56
N PRO A 133 -13.16 13.06 -23.28
CA PRO A 133 -14.14 13.18 -22.23
C PRO A 133 -15.06 14.38 -22.51
N ALA A 134 -16.33 14.25 -22.19
CA ALA A 134 -17.37 15.25 -22.45
C ALA A 134 -17.26 16.54 -21.58
N SER A 135 -16.06 16.99 -21.24
CA SER A 135 -15.85 18.19 -20.45
C SER A 135 -16.12 19.45 -21.32
N ARG A 136 -17.11 20.24 -20.91
CA ARG A 136 -17.44 21.51 -21.57
C ARG A 136 -16.49 22.65 -21.22
N HIS A 137 -15.70 22.51 -20.16
CA HIS A 137 -14.81 23.56 -19.66
C HIS A 137 -13.40 23.03 -19.55
N GLN A 138 -12.48 23.62 -20.28
CA GLN A 138 -11.06 23.29 -20.29
C GLN A 138 -10.26 24.44 -19.62
N ARG A 139 -9.17 24.05 -18.94
CA ARG A 139 -8.23 24.99 -18.36
C ARG A 139 -6.98 25.08 -19.25
N GLU A 140 -6.72 26.25 -19.79
CA GLU A 140 -5.45 26.50 -20.48
C GLU A 140 -4.35 26.80 -19.45
N VAL A 141 -3.32 25.99 -19.43
CA VAL A 141 -2.18 26.12 -18.51
C VAL A 141 -1.03 26.80 -19.25
N ASN A 142 -0.26 27.62 -18.55
CA ASN A 142 0.99 28.15 -19.08
C ASN A 142 2.00 26.97 -19.18
N VAL A 143 2.40 26.64 -20.40
CA VAL A 143 3.29 25.49 -20.68
C VAL A 143 4.63 25.65 -19.99
N TRP A 144 5.18 26.86 -19.89
CA TRP A 144 6.46 27.07 -19.21
C TRP A 144 6.36 26.75 -17.72
N THR A 145 5.30 27.19 -17.05
CA THR A 145 5.07 26.86 -15.63
C THR A 145 4.91 25.37 -15.42
N ALA A 146 4.13 24.70 -16.27
CA ALA A 146 3.96 23.24 -16.21
C ALA A 146 5.29 22.51 -16.45
N PHE A 147 6.12 23.00 -17.36
CA PHE A 147 7.44 22.44 -17.62
C PHE A 147 8.40 22.62 -16.44
N GLU A 148 8.41 23.80 -15.80
CA GLU A 148 9.23 24.03 -14.60
C GLU A 148 8.80 23.13 -13.42
N GLU A 149 7.50 22.92 -13.23
CA GLU A 149 6.96 22.01 -12.22
C GLU A 149 7.40 20.57 -12.51
N ALA A 150 7.16 20.09 -13.72
CA ALA A 150 7.59 18.76 -14.16
C ALA A 150 9.12 18.55 -14.05
N TYR A 151 9.90 19.58 -14.39
CA TYR A 151 11.35 19.53 -14.23
C TYR A 151 11.78 19.39 -12.75
N ARG A 152 11.11 20.11 -11.83
CA ARG A 152 11.38 19.98 -10.39
C ARG A 152 11.08 18.57 -9.90
N ASP A 153 9.98 17.97 -10.36
CA ASP A 153 9.60 16.60 -9.98
C ASP A 153 10.59 15.57 -10.52
N VAL A 154 10.97 15.65 -11.79
CA VAL A 154 12.00 14.77 -12.38
C VAL A 154 13.35 14.95 -11.68
N ARG A 155 13.73 16.19 -11.38
CA ARG A 155 14.98 16.49 -10.64
C ARG A 155 14.94 15.92 -9.23
N ALA A 156 13.81 16.04 -8.53
CA ALA A 156 13.63 15.48 -7.19
C ALA A 156 13.72 13.95 -7.22
N ALA A 157 13.09 13.31 -8.21
CA ALA A 157 13.16 11.86 -8.39
C ALA A 157 14.61 11.40 -8.66
N VAL A 158 15.35 12.09 -9.52
CA VAL A 158 16.77 11.79 -9.81
C VAL A 158 17.65 12.03 -8.57
N ALA A 159 17.40 13.09 -7.80
CA ALA A 159 18.15 13.40 -6.58
C ALA A 159 17.81 12.44 -5.44
N GLY A 160 16.54 11.99 -5.34
CA GLY A 160 16.06 11.04 -4.34
C GLY A 160 16.54 9.60 -4.60
N ALA A 161 17.01 9.29 -5.80
CA ALA A 161 17.65 8.02 -6.13
C ALA A 161 19.07 7.88 -5.49
N GLY A 162 19.33 8.61 -4.40
CA GLY A 162 20.60 8.73 -3.70
C GLY A 162 21.17 7.38 -3.25
N GLY A 163 22.08 6.83 -4.06
CA GLY A 163 22.96 5.71 -3.77
C GLY A 163 24.39 6.09 -4.17
N GLU A 164 25.33 5.21 -3.88
CA GLU A 164 26.68 5.36 -4.42
C GLU A 164 26.64 5.57 -5.94
N ARG A 165 27.13 6.69 -6.41
CA ARG A 165 27.27 6.94 -7.85
C ARG A 165 28.28 5.97 -8.42
N ARG A 166 27.80 5.00 -9.19
CA ARG A 166 28.66 4.11 -9.97
C ARG A 166 28.68 4.57 -11.42
N GLU A 167 29.85 4.61 -11.99
CA GLU A 167 30.00 4.90 -13.42
C GLU A 167 29.42 3.75 -14.24
N ALA A 168 28.45 4.04 -15.11
CA ALA A 168 27.89 3.08 -16.04
C ALA A 168 28.76 3.02 -17.28
N ARG A 169 29.36 1.86 -17.54
CA ARG A 169 30.11 1.56 -18.76
C ARG A 169 29.32 0.55 -19.57
N PHE A 170 28.85 0.98 -20.72
CA PHE A 170 27.96 0.16 -21.57
C PHE A 170 28.75 -0.87 -22.37
N ALA A 171 28.27 -2.11 -22.34
CA ALA A 171 28.72 -3.21 -23.18
C ALA A 171 28.01 -3.18 -24.54
N ALA A 172 28.70 -3.61 -25.58
CA ALA A 172 28.10 -3.86 -26.89
C ALA A 172 27.35 -5.20 -26.92
N ASP A 173 27.90 -6.21 -26.26
CA ASP A 173 27.29 -7.52 -26.09
C ASP A 173 27.62 -8.14 -24.72
N HIS A 174 27.10 -9.34 -24.46
CA HIS A 174 27.28 -10.03 -23.19
C HIS A 174 28.75 -10.37 -22.89
N SER A 175 29.58 -10.60 -23.89
CA SER A 175 30.99 -11.00 -23.71
C SER A 175 31.86 -9.86 -23.18
N ASP A 176 31.41 -8.62 -23.34
CA ASP A 176 32.11 -7.43 -22.83
C ASP A 176 31.90 -7.20 -21.33
N LEU A 177 30.98 -7.94 -20.69
CA LEU A 177 30.70 -7.81 -19.26
C LEU A 177 31.71 -8.61 -18.43
N GLY A 178 32.19 -8.07 -17.31
CA GLY A 178 32.82 -8.87 -16.24
C GLY A 178 34.34 -8.85 -16.13
N GLY A 179 35.08 -7.96 -16.83
CA GLY A 179 36.52 -7.73 -16.61
C GLY A 179 36.79 -6.57 -15.64
N MET A 180 38.01 -6.43 -15.12
CA MET A 180 38.38 -5.35 -14.17
C MET A 180 38.22 -3.93 -14.73
N ASP A 181 38.34 -3.75 -16.04
CA ASP A 181 38.06 -2.51 -16.77
C ASP A 181 36.88 -2.66 -17.76
N ALA A 182 36.12 -3.75 -17.64
CA ALA A 182 35.06 -4.09 -18.55
C ALA A 182 33.79 -3.24 -18.33
N ALA A 183 32.94 -3.29 -19.33
CA ALA A 183 31.60 -2.75 -19.21
C ALA A 183 30.83 -3.44 -18.07
N ASN A 184 29.98 -2.67 -17.37
CA ASN A 184 29.21 -3.13 -16.24
C ASN A 184 27.69 -3.06 -16.49
N LEU A 185 27.28 -2.59 -17.69
CA LEU A 185 25.88 -2.47 -18.08
C LEU A 185 25.72 -2.83 -19.55
N LEU A 186 24.84 -3.78 -19.82
CA LEU A 186 24.40 -4.13 -21.18
C LEU A 186 22.94 -3.72 -21.34
N TRP A 187 22.67 -2.86 -22.32
CA TRP A 187 21.30 -2.46 -22.68
C TRP A 187 20.84 -3.21 -23.92
N LEU A 188 19.87 -4.11 -23.73
CA LEU A 188 19.32 -4.93 -24.81
C LEU A 188 17.93 -4.44 -25.20
N ARG A 189 17.71 -4.16 -26.48
CA ARG A 189 16.38 -3.92 -27.03
C ARG A 189 15.85 -5.23 -27.63
N ALA A 190 15.11 -5.97 -26.81
CA ALA A 190 14.55 -7.26 -27.21
C ALA A 190 13.17 -7.48 -26.62
N ARG A 191 12.38 -8.36 -27.27
CA ARG A 191 11.18 -8.90 -26.63
C ARG A 191 11.61 -9.79 -25.46
N ALA A 192 10.88 -9.78 -24.36
CA ALA A 192 11.17 -10.65 -23.21
C ALA A 192 11.31 -12.14 -23.60
N SER A 193 10.51 -12.59 -24.55
CA SER A 193 10.60 -13.95 -25.09
C SER A 193 11.89 -14.26 -25.89
N ALA A 194 12.64 -13.26 -26.32
CA ALA A 194 13.84 -13.39 -27.11
C ALA A 194 15.15 -13.15 -26.32
N ILE A 195 15.06 -12.85 -25.01
CA ILE A 195 16.24 -12.60 -24.16
C ILE A 195 17.20 -13.79 -24.19
N GLY A 196 16.70 -15.03 -24.15
CA GLY A 196 17.52 -16.24 -24.21
C GLY A 196 18.31 -16.44 -25.53
N GLN A 197 18.05 -15.63 -26.57
CA GLN A 197 18.85 -15.62 -27.79
C GLN A 197 20.05 -14.67 -27.71
N GLN A 198 20.02 -13.68 -26.80
CA GLN A 198 21.02 -12.64 -26.66
C GLN A 198 21.85 -12.79 -25.38
N VAL A 199 21.28 -13.47 -24.38
CA VAL A 199 21.94 -13.76 -23.10
C VAL A 199 22.21 -15.28 -23.03
N PRO A 200 23.44 -15.70 -22.75
CA PRO A 200 23.78 -17.12 -22.64
C PRO A 200 22.93 -17.83 -21.58
N ALA A 201 22.59 -19.09 -21.83
CA ALA A 201 21.89 -19.90 -20.86
C ALA A 201 22.72 -20.04 -19.57
N GLU A 202 22.06 -20.03 -18.42
CA GLU A 202 22.66 -20.22 -17.09
C GLU A 202 23.74 -19.18 -16.71
N SER A 203 23.70 -17.99 -17.30
CA SER A 203 24.67 -16.92 -17.07
C SER A 203 24.20 -15.84 -16.07
N VAL A 204 22.94 -15.85 -15.69
CA VAL A 204 22.32 -14.80 -14.85
C VAL A 204 22.07 -15.32 -13.45
N ASP A 205 22.49 -14.54 -12.45
CA ASP A 205 22.27 -14.85 -11.04
C ASP A 205 20.87 -14.49 -10.55
N PHE A 206 20.35 -13.34 -11.06
CA PHE A 206 19.13 -12.75 -10.59
C PHE A 206 18.35 -12.07 -11.73
N VAL A 207 17.06 -12.33 -11.80
CA VAL A 207 16.12 -11.64 -12.70
C VAL A 207 15.14 -10.84 -11.89
N LEU A 208 14.98 -9.55 -12.21
CA LEU A 208 13.95 -8.68 -11.69
C LEU A 208 13.07 -8.23 -12.84
N THR A 209 11.77 -8.46 -12.73
CA THR A 209 10.81 -8.04 -13.75
C THR A 209 9.55 -7.46 -13.13
N ALA A 210 9.07 -6.38 -13.72
CA ALA A 210 7.77 -5.80 -13.42
C ALA A 210 6.97 -5.79 -14.74
N PRO A 211 6.27 -6.90 -15.07
CA PRO A 211 5.46 -6.95 -16.28
C PRO A 211 4.44 -5.82 -16.23
N ALA A 212 4.45 -4.96 -17.24
CA ALA A 212 3.45 -3.92 -17.34
C ALA A 212 2.05 -4.56 -17.29
N PRO A 213 1.08 -3.98 -16.60
CA PRO A 213 -0.31 -4.35 -16.80
C PRO A 213 -0.57 -4.29 -18.31
N SER A 214 -1.47 -5.12 -18.82
CA SER A 214 -1.91 -4.99 -20.23
C SER A 214 -2.18 -3.51 -20.40
N SER A 215 -1.32 -2.82 -21.19
CA SER A 215 -1.30 -1.36 -21.19
C SER A 215 -2.72 -0.91 -21.44
N SER A 216 -3.29 -0.19 -20.49
CA SER A 216 -4.64 0.33 -20.67
C SER A 216 -4.61 1.08 -22.00
N ILE A 217 -5.68 1.04 -22.75
CA ILE A 217 -5.76 1.79 -24.03
C ILE A 217 -5.30 3.24 -23.79
N ASP A 218 -5.55 3.76 -22.61
CA ASP A 218 -5.18 5.11 -22.19
C ASP A 218 -3.64 5.26 -22.05
N GLU A 219 -2.97 4.30 -21.46
CA GLU A 219 -1.50 4.31 -21.32
C GLU A 219 -0.82 4.18 -22.69
N LEU A 220 -1.27 3.24 -23.52
CA LEU A 220 -0.74 3.07 -24.86
C LEU A 220 -1.02 4.30 -25.73
N SER A 221 -2.17 4.94 -25.56
CA SER A 221 -2.50 6.20 -26.24
C SER A 221 -1.55 7.33 -25.86
N PHE A 222 -1.23 7.43 -24.55
CA PHE A 222 -0.25 8.40 -24.08
C PHE A 222 1.18 8.05 -24.52
N GLU A 223 1.55 6.79 -24.49
CA GLU A 223 2.85 6.33 -24.96
C GLU A 223 3.05 6.66 -26.44
N TYR A 224 2.03 6.43 -27.27
CA TYR A 224 2.04 6.83 -28.68
C TYR A 224 2.22 8.34 -28.85
N LEU A 225 1.46 9.15 -28.13
CA LEU A 225 1.58 10.61 -28.16
C LEU A 225 2.97 11.07 -27.73
N ALA A 226 3.44 10.63 -26.57
CA ALA A 226 4.70 11.07 -25.99
C ALA A 226 5.91 10.63 -26.80
N THR A 227 5.94 9.38 -27.22
CA THR A 227 7.04 8.84 -28.06
C THR A 227 7.12 9.55 -29.40
N SER A 228 6.00 9.73 -30.10
CA SER A 228 5.95 10.48 -31.35
C SER A 228 6.44 11.90 -31.18
N TRP A 229 5.93 12.61 -30.16
CA TRP A 229 6.27 14.01 -29.90
C TRP A 229 7.74 14.22 -29.56
N ILE A 230 8.29 13.39 -28.68
CA ILE A 230 9.59 13.63 -28.04
C ILE A 230 10.74 12.92 -28.77
N ILE A 231 10.54 11.68 -29.17
CA ILE A 231 11.56 10.85 -29.82
C ILE A 231 11.42 10.92 -31.32
N GLY A 232 10.20 10.73 -31.83
CA GLY A 232 9.89 10.83 -33.24
C GLY A 232 9.28 9.57 -33.83
N ARG A 233 9.05 9.61 -35.15
CA ARG A 233 8.32 8.62 -35.92
C ARG A 233 8.88 7.20 -35.79
N ASP A 234 10.18 7.05 -36.04
CA ASP A 234 10.82 5.73 -36.08
C ASP A 234 10.69 4.98 -34.75
N ALA A 235 10.77 5.73 -33.61
CA ALA A 235 10.56 5.14 -32.31
C ALA A 235 9.08 4.76 -32.09
N ALA A 236 8.17 5.62 -32.49
CA ALA A 236 6.74 5.36 -32.34
C ALA A 236 6.23 4.21 -33.21
N GLU A 237 6.83 3.97 -34.38
CA GLU A 237 6.55 2.80 -35.25
C GLU A 237 6.92 1.47 -34.58
N THR A 238 7.77 1.48 -33.54
CA THR A 238 8.12 0.26 -32.81
C THR A 238 7.13 -0.10 -31.69
N LEU A 239 6.20 0.80 -31.39
CA LEU A 239 5.14 0.54 -30.44
C LEU A 239 4.12 -0.44 -31.00
N ARG A 240 3.50 -1.20 -30.10
CA ARG A 240 2.41 -2.11 -30.47
C ARG A 240 1.10 -1.34 -30.55
N LEU A 241 0.80 -0.80 -31.72
CA LEU A 241 -0.30 0.15 -31.92
C LEU A 241 -1.63 -0.50 -32.32
N GLU A 242 -1.67 -1.80 -32.61
CA GLU A 242 -2.89 -2.50 -33.03
C GLU A 242 -4.08 -2.26 -32.06
N PRO A 243 -3.90 -2.19 -30.73
CA PRO A 243 -5.01 -1.97 -29.81
C PRO A 243 -5.70 -0.63 -29.94
N ILE A 244 -4.97 0.42 -30.31
CA ILE A 244 -5.55 1.76 -30.48
C ILE A 244 -6.16 1.97 -31.87
N PHE A 245 -5.77 1.17 -32.86
CA PHE A 245 -6.30 1.24 -34.23
C PHE A 245 -7.34 0.17 -34.54
N GLY A 246 -7.28 -0.98 -33.88
CA GLY A 246 -8.20 -2.08 -34.10
C GLY A 246 -9.52 -1.96 -33.35
N SER A 247 -10.55 -2.61 -33.85
CA SER A 247 -11.81 -2.81 -33.15
C SER A 247 -11.80 -4.08 -32.29
N GLY A 248 -10.71 -4.84 -32.32
CA GLY A 248 -10.54 -6.10 -31.59
C GLY A 248 -9.97 -5.87 -30.21
N GLY A 249 -10.69 -6.29 -29.18
CA GLY A 249 -10.14 -6.46 -27.85
C GLY A 249 -8.93 -7.40 -27.90
N HIS A 250 -7.99 -7.26 -26.99
CA HIS A 250 -6.90 -8.22 -26.82
C HIS A 250 -7.52 -9.59 -26.62
N GLY A 251 -7.09 -10.58 -27.40
CA GLY A 251 -7.57 -11.95 -27.24
C GLY A 251 -7.35 -12.37 -25.78
N GLU A 252 -8.39 -12.89 -25.16
CA GLU A 252 -8.30 -13.41 -23.79
C GLU A 252 -7.12 -14.38 -23.70
N GLY A 253 -6.24 -14.18 -22.75
CA GLY A 253 -5.04 -15.00 -22.54
C GLY A 253 -3.77 -14.56 -23.28
N ALA A 254 -3.80 -13.51 -24.10
CA ALA A 254 -2.58 -13.02 -24.79
C ALA A 254 -1.51 -12.56 -23.78
N GLU A 255 -1.91 -11.88 -22.70
CA GLU A 255 -1.01 -11.45 -21.63
C GLU A 255 -0.39 -12.64 -20.90
N ALA A 256 -1.18 -13.62 -20.50
CA ALA A 256 -0.70 -14.83 -19.85
C ALA A 256 0.26 -15.62 -20.74
N THR A 257 0.00 -15.67 -22.05
CA THR A 257 0.88 -16.31 -23.03
C THR A 257 2.20 -15.55 -23.20
N ALA A 258 2.15 -14.22 -23.30
CA ALA A 258 3.35 -13.38 -23.41
C ALA A 258 4.21 -13.50 -22.13
N LEU A 259 3.58 -13.48 -20.97
CA LEU A 259 4.26 -13.65 -19.69
C LEU A 259 4.92 -15.03 -19.58
N ARG A 260 4.24 -16.10 -19.99
CA ARG A 260 4.81 -17.45 -20.03
C ARG A 260 6.06 -17.53 -20.90
N HIS A 261 6.03 -16.99 -22.11
CA HIS A 261 7.20 -16.97 -22.98
C HIS A 261 8.36 -16.14 -22.39
N GLY A 262 8.05 -14.99 -21.80
CA GLY A 262 9.04 -14.16 -21.11
C GLY A 262 9.68 -14.88 -19.92
N MET A 263 8.87 -15.55 -19.11
CA MET A 263 9.35 -16.32 -17.96
C MET A 263 10.17 -17.55 -18.37
N THR A 264 9.79 -18.24 -19.44
CA THR A 264 10.58 -19.35 -20.01
C THR A 264 11.96 -18.85 -20.45
N SER A 265 12.02 -17.72 -21.13
CA SER A 265 13.28 -17.11 -21.56
C SER A 265 14.16 -16.70 -20.36
N ALA A 266 13.55 -16.09 -19.34
CA ALA A 266 14.23 -15.71 -18.10
C ALA A 266 14.74 -16.94 -17.33
N ALA A 267 13.95 -18.00 -17.22
CA ALA A 267 14.34 -19.25 -16.57
C ALA A 267 15.51 -19.93 -17.29
N THR A 268 15.57 -19.83 -18.62
CA THR A 268 16.71 -20.35 -19.40
C THR A 268 17.99 -19.59 -19.13
N ALA A 269 17.92 -18.25 -19.01
CA ALA A 269 19.07 -17.41 -18.72
C ALA A 269 19.59 -17.56 -17.28
N LEU A 270 18.69 -17.83 -16.31
CA LEU A 270 19.05 -18.02 -14.91
C LEU A 270 19.93 -19.27 -14.72
N ARG A 271 20.96 -19.17 -13.88
CA ARG A 271 21.72 -20.34 -13.42
C ARG A 271 20.89 -21.22 -12.48
N ALA A 272 21.33 -22.45 -12.26
CA ALA A 272 20.78 -23.33 -11.23
C ALA A 272 20.88 -22.65 -9.84
N GLY A 273 19.78 -22.61 -9.07
CA GLY A 273 19.68 -21.88 -7.80
C GLY A 273 19.53 -20.36 -7.95
N GLY A 274 19.58 -19.82 -9.17
CA GLY A 274 19.34 -18.39 -9.47
C GLY A 274 17.94 -17.95 -9.06
N ARG A 275 17.77 -16.69 -8.72
CA ARG A 275 16.53 -16.13 -8.20
C ARG A 275 15.83 -15.24 -9.24
N CYS A 276 14.51 -15.25 -9.20
CA CYS A 276 13.67 -14.37 -10.01
C CYS A 276 12.66 -13.67 -9.11
N THR A 277 12.49 -12.37 -9.30
CA THR A 277 11.45 -11.60 -8.63
C THR A 277 10.52 -11.00 -9.69
N VAL A 278 9.23 -11.28 -9.55
CA VAL A 278 8.17 -10.69 -10.40
C VAL A 278 7.37 -9.73 -9.54
N ILE A 279 7.30 -8.47 -9.96
CA ILE A 279 6.53 -7.41 -9.30
C ILE A 279 5.29 -7.12 -10.12
N LEU A 280 4.12 -7.34 -9.54
CA LEU A 280 2.83 -6.96 -10.11
C LEU A 280 2.39 -5.65 -9.47
N ALA A 281 2.16 -4.63 -10.29
CA ALA A 281 1.81 -3.28 -9.84
C ALA A 281 0.36 -3.13 -9.38
N ASP A 282 -0.42 -4.20 -9.50
CA ASP A 282 -1.79 -4.31 -9.01
C ASP A 282 -1.98 -5.65 -8.30
N ALA A 283 -3.02 -5.74 -7.51
CA ALA A 283 -3.39 -6.94 -6.76
C ALA A 283 -4.60 -7.66 -7.40
N ASP A 284 -4.73 -7.58 -8.74
CA ASP A 284 -5.77 -8.33 -9.45
C ASP A 284 -5.53 -9.85 -9.33
N PRO A 285 -6.51 -10.61 -8.79
CA PRO A 285 -6.36 -12.05 -8.59
C PRO A 285 -6.12 -12.83 -9.89
N GLU A 286 -6.76 -12.46 -10.99
CA GLU A 286 -6.60 -13.17 -12.28
C GLU A 286 -5.17 -13.01 -12.82
N ARG A 287 -4.64 -11.80 -12.69
CA ARG A 287 -3.29 -11.48 -13.11
C ARG A 287 -2.23 -12.16 -12.25
N LEU A 288 -2.44 -12.15 -10.93
CA LEU A 288 -1.59 -12.88 -9.99
C LEU A 288 -1.52 -14.38 -10.32
N LEU A 289 -2.68 -15.01 -10.53
CA LEU A 289 -2.77 -16.42 -10.89
C LEU A 289 -2.14 -16.70 -12.25
N GLY A 290 -2.33 -15.80 -13.22
CA GLY A 290 -1.68 -15.86 -14.52
C GLY A 290 -0.16 -15.81 -14.43
N ALA A 291 0.38 -14.92 -13.60
CA ALA A 291 1.81 -14.80 -13.36
C ALA A 291 2.37 -16.04 -12.64
N ALA A 292 1.68 -16.53 -11.61
CA ALA A 292 2.08 -17.74 -10.89
C ALA A 292 2.10 -18.98 -11.78
N LEU A 293 1.07 -19.18 -12.62
CA LEU A 293 1.01 -20.27 -13.57
C LEU A 293 2.09 -20.14 -14.67
N ALA A 294 2.35 -18.94 -15.17
CA ALA A 294 3.39 -18.69 -16.16
C ALA A 294 4.79 -19.00 -15.61
N THR A 295 5.07 -18.63 -14.39
CA THR A 295 6.37 -18.92 -13.71
C THR A 295 6.55 -20.40 -13.42
N ALA A 296 5.50 -21.08 -12.96
CA ALA A 296 5.51 -22.53 -12.75
C ALA A 296 5.68 -23.29 -14.06
N ALA A 297 5.02 -22.87 -15.16
CA ALA A 297 5.20 -23.45 -16.48
C ALA A 297 6.63 -23.26 -17.03
N ALA A 298 7.34 -22.21 -16.61
CA ALA A 298 8.74 -21.98 -16.92
C ALA A 298 9.70 -22.83 -16.07
N GLY A 299 9.19 -23.64 -15.13
CA GLY A 299 9.98 -24.47 -14.23
C GLY A 299 10.63 -23.71 -13.09
N LEU A 300 10.12 -22.53 -12.74
CA LEU A 300 10.52 -21.77 -11.56
C LEU A 300 9.68 -22.20 -10.35
N GLU A 301 10.34 -22.35 -9.20
CA GLU A 301 9.70 -22.62 -7.92
C GLU A 301 9.32 -21.33 -7.23
N LEU A 302 8.08 -21.25 -6.75
CA LEU A 302 7.62 -20.16 -5.93
C LEU A 302 8.16 -20.33 -4.50
N VAL A 303 8.95 -19.35 -4.07
CA VAL A 303 9.57 -19.33 -2.72
C VAL A 303 8.70 -18.53 -1.76
N GLU A 304 8.22 -17.36 -2.19
CA GLU A 304 7.49 -16.43 -1.33
C GLU A 304 6.54 -15.55 -2.14
N VAL A 305 5.41 -15.20 -1.55
CA VAL A 305 4.48 -14.20 -2.06
C VAL A 305 4.37 -13.08 -1.04
N ILE A 306 4.58 -11.86 -1.47
CA ILE A 306 4.40 -10.65 -0.64
C ILE A 306 3.26 -9.84 -1.23
N HIS A 307 2.26 -9.52 -0.42
CA HIS A 307 1.21 -8.59 -0.79
C HIS A 307 1.27 -7.36 0.13
N ARG A 308 1.36 -6.17 -0.47
CA ARG A 308 1.37 -4.89 0.23
C ARG A 308 0.28 -3.99 -0.33
N GLU A 309 -0.46 -3.39 0.58
CA GLU A 309 -1.39 -2.31 0.27
C GLU A 309 -0.67 -0.99 0.50
N SER A 310 -0.85 -0.03 -0.39
CA SER A 310 -0.31 1.32 -0.25
C SER A 310 -1.27 2.34 -0.86
N ALA A 311 -1.71 3.31 -0.06
CA ALA A 311 -2.56 4.39 -0.53
C ALA A 311 -1.86 5.27 -1.59
N ARG A 312 -0.52 5.33 -1.54
CA ARG A 312 0.28 6.13 -2.47
C ARG A 312 0.63 5.41 -3.76
N LEU A 313 0.99 4.11 -3.67
CA LEU A 313 1.51 3.32 -4.80
C LEU A 313 0.47 2.34 -5.34
N GLY A 314 -0.69 2.19 -4.68
CA GLY A 314 -1.65 1.14 -4.96
C GLY A 314 -1.27 -0.20 -4.36
N ASP A 315 -2.14 -1.19 -4.53
CA ASP A 315 -1.90 -2.54 -4.05
C ASP A 315 -0.95 -3.25 -5.02
N GLY A 316 0.10 -3.87 -4.48
CA GLY A 316 1.10 -4.57 -5.25
C GLY A 316 1.39 -5.97 -4.73
N ILE A 317 1.75 -6.89 -5.62
CA ILE A 317 2.16 -8.25 -5.27
C ILE A 317 3.55 -8.52 -5.81
N THR A 318 4.39 -9.12 -4.99
CA THR A 318 5.72 -9.57 -5.37
C THR A 318 5.82 -11.09 -5.24
N LEU A 319 6.25 -11.75 -6.31
CA LEU A 319 6.55 -13.18 -6.33
C LEU A 319 8.06 -13.36 -6.30
N HIS A 320 8.58 -14.01 -5.29
CA HIS A 320 9.97 -14.47 -5.24
C HIS A 320 10.04 -15.92 -5.67
N LEU A 321 10.88 -16.17 -6.66
CA LEU A 321 11.00 -17.43 -7.33
C LEU A 321 12.47 -17.87 -7.36
N ARG A 322 12.69 -19.16 -7.54
CA ARG A 322 14.01 -19.77 -7.68
C ARG A 322 14.01 -20.74 -8.84
N ARG A 323 15.10 -20.81 -9.59
CA ARG A 323 15.33 -21.91 -10.51
C ARG A 323 15.88 -23.10 -9.71
N PRO A 324 15.19 -24.26 -9.67
CA PRO A 324 15.65 -25.41 -8.88
C PRO A 324 16.99 -25.94 -9.42
N SER A 325 17.87 -26.35 -8.52
CA SER A 325 19.11 -27.02 -8.83
C SER A 325 18.87 -28.50 -9.16
N SER A 326 19.87 -29.18 -9.72
CA SER A 326 19.80 -30.64 -9.94
C SER A 326 19.65 -31.41 -8.61
N GLU A 327 20.25 -30.89 -7.55
CA GLU A 327 20.14 -31.46 -6.20
C GLU A 327 18.74 -31.33 -5.61
N ASP A 328 18.09 -30.15 -5.81
CA ASP A 328 16.71 -29.93 -5.39
C ASP A 328 15.77 -30.89 -6.11
N ARG A 329 15.94 -31.07 -7.40
CA ARG A 329 15.13 -32.00 -8.21
C ARG A 329 15.30 -33.46 -7.77
N LEU A 330 16.52 -33.88 -7.38
CA LEU A 330 16.77 -35.20 -6.82
C LEU A 330 16.12 -35.35 -5.46
N ARG A 331 16.19 -34.31 -4.61
CA ARG A 331 15.57 -34.31 -3.28
C ARG A 331 14.06 -34.46 -3.37
N ASP A 332 13.43 -33.72 -4.29
CA ASP A 332 11.97 -33.78 -4.58
C ASP A 332 11.55 -35.13 -5.18
N ALA A 333 12.41 -35.75 -5.96
CA ALA A 333 12.17 -37.08 -6.53
C ALA A 333 12.23 -38.18 -5.47
N VAL A 334 13.05 -37.99 -4.43
CA VAL A 334 13.27 -38.97 -3.33
C VAL A 334 12.36 -38.70 -2.12
N ALA A 335 11.80 -37.45 -2.00
CA ALA A 335 10.91 -37.12 -0.90
C ALA A 335 9.68 -38.05 -0.93
N PRO A 336 9.32 -38.63 0.23
CA PRO A 336 8.15 -39.49 0.30
C PRO A 336 6.89 -38.66 0.00
N ARG A 337 6.38 -38.81 -1.20
CA ARG A 337 5.07 -38.27 -1.54
C ARG A 337 4.05 -39.02 -0.66
N PRO A 338 3.16 -38.31 0.05
CA PRO A 338 2.10 -38.96 0.77
C PRO A 338 1.31 -39.81 -0.24
N LEU A 339 1.34 -41.15 -0.04
CA LEU A 339 0.56 -42.08 -0.82
C LEU A 339 -0.92 -41.78 -0.62
N ARG A 340 -1.50 -40.92 -1.48
CA ARG A 340 -2.94 -40.80 -1.58
C ARG A 340 -3.43 -41.95 -2.45
N LEU A 341 -3.94 -42.99 -1.79
CA LEU A 341 -4.70 -44.04 -2.46
C LEU A 341 -5.89 -43.41 -3.16
N GLY A 342 -5.86 -43.32 -4.49
CA GLY A 342 -7.03 -43.00 -5.29
C GLY A 342 -6.87 -42.15 -6.54
N SER A 343 -5.74 -41.49 -6.80
CA SER A 343 -5.59 -40.77 -8.06
C SER A 343 -4.57 -41.42 -9.01
N THR A 344 -5.06 -42.20 -9.93
CA THR A 344 -4.29 -42.80 -11.03
C THR A 344 -4.06 -41.86 -12.22
N SER A 345 -4.58 -40.64 -12.15
CA SER A 345 -4.34 -39.62 -13.16
C SER A 345 -3.77 -38.36 -12.49
N GLY A 346 -2.71 -37.76 -13.03
CA GLY A 346 -2.12 -36.52 -12.55
C GLY A 346 -3.02 -35.28 -12.67
N GLN A 347 -4.34 -35.48 -12.79
CA GLN A 347 -5.34 -34.45 -12.91
C GLN A 347 -5.74 -33.91 -11.54
N LEU A 348 -5.85 -32.59 -11.46
CA LEU A 348 -6.37 -31.87 -10.28
C LEU A 348 -7.88 -32.03 -10.19
N THR A 349 -8.38 -32.25 -8.98
CA THR A 349 -9.81 -32.32 -8.72
C THR A 349 -10.28 -31.04 -8.02
N TYR A 350 -11.56 -30.72 -8.18
CA TYR A 350 -12.19 -29.59 -7.47
C TYR A 350 -12.00 -29.67 -5.95
N PRO A 351 -12.23 -30.82 -5.28
CA PRO A 351 -12.02 -30.91 -3.83
C PRO A 351 -10.57 -30.61 -3.40
N GLU A 352 -9.55 -31.04 -4.16
CA GLU A 352 -8.16 -30.72 -3.82
C GLU A 352 -7.88 -29.21 -3.85
N LEU A 353 -8.50 -28.50 -4.79
CA LEU A 353 -8.36 -27.04 -4.88
C LEU A 353 -9.18 -26.34 -3.78
N ALA A 354 -10.40 -26.76 -3.53
CA ALA A 354 -11.23 -26.21 -2.45
C ALA A 354 -10.54 -26.37 -1.09
N ASP A 355 -10.02 -27.55 -0.79
CA ASP A 355 -9.23 -27.79 0.42
C ASP A 355 -7.98 -26.90 0.51
N ALA A 356 -7.31 -26.63 -0.61
CA ALA A 356 -6.14 -25.75 -0.64
C ALA A 356 -6.54 -24.29 -0.40
N ILE A 357 -7.65 -23.84 -0.97
CA ILE A 357 -8.20 -22.49 -0.78
C ILE A 357 -8.59 -22.29 0.69
N GLU A 358 -9.32 -23.24 1.28
CA GLU A 358 -9.74 -23.20 2.68
C GLU A 358 -8.52 -23.15 3.62
N ARG A 359 -7.57 -24.07 3.44
CA ARG A 359 -6.34 -24.10 4.27
C ARG A 359 -5.56 -22.80 4.16
N ALA A 360 -5.35 -22.29 2.93
CA ALA A 360 -4.61 -21.06 2.70
C ALA A 360 -5.27 -19.86 3.38
N THR A 361 -6.59 -19.74 3.21
CA THR A 361 -7.36 -18.64 3.77
C THR A 361 -7.39 -18.70 5.30
N THR A 362 -7.67 -19.87 5.87
CA THR A 362 -7.69 -20.06 7.32
C THR A 362 -6.34 -19.79 7.96
N ALA A 363 -5.25 -20.29 7.37
CA ALA A 363 -3.90 -20.02 7.84
C ALA A 363 -3.56 -18.53 7.78
N LEU A 364 -3.85 -17.86 6.66
CA LEU A 364 -3.63 -16.42 6.51
C LEU A 364 -4.33 -15.62 7.63
N LEU A 365 -5.62 -15.86 7.82
CA LEU A 365 -6.44 -15.13 8.79
C LEU A 365 -6.00 -15.39 10.22
N ARG A 366 -5.72 -16.67 10.54
CA ARG A 366 -5.19 -17.04 11.84
C ARG A 366 -3.86 -16.36 12.13
N ASP A 367 -2.90 -16.48 11.23
CA ASP A 367 -1.52 -16.04 11.43
C ASP A 367 -1.39 -14.51 11.39
N ARG A 368 -2.27 -13.79 10.66
CA ARG A 368 -2.33 -12.32 10.70
C ARG A 368 -3.11 -11.79 11.88
N GLY A 369 -4.08 -12.56 12.39
CA GLY A 369 -4.99 -12.07 13.44
C GLY A 369 -5.92 -10.96 12.98
N GLU A 370 -6.15 -10.82 11.66
CA GLU A 370 -6.90 -9.74 11.04
C GLU A 370 -7.71 -10.26 9.85
N PRO A 371 -8.90 -9.70 9.57
CA PRO A 371 -9.64 -9.99 8.36
C PRO A 371 -8.86 -9.64 7.09
N ALA A 372 -9.16 -10.32 6.00
CA ALA A 372 -8.48 -10.11 4.72
C ALA A 372 -9.44 -9.98 3.54
N GLY A 373 -9.10 -9.08 2.60
CA GLY A 373 -9.78 -8.93 1.33
C GLY A 373 -9.35 -9.98 0.30
N LEU A 374 -10.09 -10.03 -0.83
CA LEU A 374 -9.89 -11.03 -1.89
C LEU A 374 -8.47 -11.09 -2.44
N ALA A 375 -7.83 -9.94 -2.67
CA ALA A 375 -6.47 -9.89 -3.21
C ALA A 375 -5.47 -10.60 -2.29
N ARG A 376 -5.54 -10.35 -0.99
CA ARG A 376 -4.68 -10.96 0.02
C ARG A 376 -4.95 -12.45 0.16
N VAL A 377 -6.22 -12.86 0.11
CA VAL A 377 -6.59 -14.28 0.09
C VAL A 377 -6.07 -14.97 -1.16
N ALA A 378 -6.20 -14.36 -2.34
CA ALA A 378 -5.66 -14.91 -3.58
C ALA A 378 -4.12 -15.08 -3.51
N ALA A 379 -3.42 -14.11 -2.90
CA ALA A 379 -1.98 -14.21 -2.66
C ALA A 379 -1.64 -15.41 -1.74
N ALA A 380 -2.41 -15.64 -0.70
CA ALA A 380 -2.25 -16.78 0.19
C ALA A 380 -2.53 -18.12 -0.53
N VAL A 381 -3.56 -18.16 -1.36
CA VAL A 381 -3.89 -19.35 -2.17
C VAL A 381 -2.73 -19.66 -3.12
N VAL A 382 -2.17 -18.66 -3.82
CA VAL A 382 -1.01 -18.86 -4.70
C VAL A 382 0.19 -19.39 -3.94
N ALA A 383 0.47 -18.85 -2.74
CA ALA A 383 1.56 -19.35 -1.89
C ALA A 383 1.35 -20.81 -1.48
N GLU A 384 0.11 -21.18 -1.11
CA GLU A 384 -0.24 -22.57 -0.76
C GLU A 384 -0.15 -23.52 -1.96
N LEU A 385 -0.66 -23.11 -3.12
CA LEU A 385 -0.56 -23.88 -4.36
C LEU A 385 0.90 -24.11 -4.77
N GLY A 386 1.76 -23.10 -4.59
CA GLY A 386 3.21 -23.24 -4.80
C GLY A 386 3.83 -24.24 -3.84
N ARG A 387 3.58 -24.08 -2.54
CA ARG A 387 4.13 -24.91 -1.46
C ARG A 387 3.67 -26.39 -1.55
N SER A 388 2.43 -26.63 -1.94
CA SER A 388 1.87 -27.97 -2.11
C SER A 388 2.23 -28.65 -3.45
N GLY A 389 2.89 -27.93 -4.36
CA GLY A 389 3.22 -28.41 -5.70
C GLY A 389 2.02 -28.46 -6.66
N LEU A 390 0.84 -28.00 -6.22
CA LEU A 390 -0.36 -27.97 -7.04
C LEU A 390 -0.21 -26.99 -8.22
N LEU A 391 0.49 -25.88 -8.00
CA LEU A 391 0.76 -24.88 -9.05
C LEU A 391 1.54 -25.48 -10.24
N ALA A 392 2.58 -26.27 -9.95
CA ALA A 392 3.36 -26.98 -10.97
C ALA A 392 2.50 -28.01 -11.73
N ARG A 393 1.67 -28.78 -11.02
CA ARG A 393 0.72 -29.74 -11.63
C ARG A 393 -0.27 -29.04 -12.56
N MET A 394 -0.81 -27.88 -12.17
CA MET A 394 -1.70 -27.07 -12.99
C MET A 394 -1.00 -26.56 -14.26
N ALA A 395 0.25 -26.12 -14.14
CA ALA A 395 1.02 -25.61 -15.26
C ALA A 395 1.32 -26.70 -16.32
N VAL A 396 1.59 -27.94 -15.89
CA VAL A 396 1.87 -29.09 -16.78
C VAL A 396 0.60 -29.60 -17.45
N SER A 397 -0.54 -29.64 -16.76
CA SER A 397 -1.82 -30.09 -17.33
C SER A 397 -2.29 -29.28 -18.54
N ARG A 398 -1.75 -28.07 -18.72
CA ARG A 398 -2.02 -27.21 -19.89
C ARG A 398 -1.22 -27.57 -21.14
N ILE A 399 -0.20 -28.39 -21.03
CA ILE A 399 0.70 -28.70 -22.17
C ILE A 399 0.16 -29.86 -23.02
N GLY A 400 -0.82 -30.60 -22.53
CA GLY A 400 -1.50 -31.65 -23.30
C GLY A 400 -2.67 -31.08 -24.12
N GLU A 401 -2.42 -30.58 -25.30
CA GLU A 401 -3.46 -30.33 -26.30
C GLU A 401 -4.03 -31.67 -26.79
N GLY A 402 -5.33 -31.87 -26.58
CA GLY A 402 -6.10 -32.89 -27.31
C GLY A 402 -6.80 -33.90 -26.39
N ASP A 403 -7.97 -33.69 -25.97
CA ASP A 403 -9.15 -34.49 -26.29
C ASP A 403 -10.37 -33.98 -25.48
N THR A 404 -11.41 -33.67 -26.15
CA THR A 404 -12.70 -33.25 -25.63
C THR A 404 -13.54 -34.47 -25.29
N ALA A 405 -13.78 -34.74 -24.03
CA ALA A 405 -15.02 -35.33 -23.49
C ALA A 405 -14.91 -35.75 -22.03
N SER A 406 -15.60 -35.07 -21.20
CA SER A 406 -16.45 -35.47 -20.07
C SER A 406 -16.35 -34.53 -18.86
N GLY A 407 -17.45 -34.12 -18.38
CA GLY A 407 -17.89 -33.01 -17.60
C GLY A 407 -17.41 -32.86 -16.15
N ASP A 408 -16.30 -33.46 -15.71
CA ASP A 408 -15.75 -33.26 -14.34
C ASP A 408 -14.24 -32.96 -14.34
N ARG A 409 -13.69 -32.63 -15.49
CA ARG A 409 -12.29 -32.25 -15.62
C ARG A 409 -12.15 -30.75 -15.52
N ILE A 410 -11.38 -30.27 -14.56
CA ILE A 410 -10.80 -28.93 -14.63
C ILE A 410 -9.78 -28.97 -15.77
N ASP A 411 -10.24 -28.92 -17.00
CA ASP A 411 -9.39 -28.70 -18.17
C ASP A 411 -8.69 -27.39 -17.94
N GLY A 412 -7.37 -27.44 -17.79
CA GLY A 412 -6.42 -26.32 -17.69
C GLY A 412 -7.00 -24.93 -17.62
N GLY A 413 -7.98 -24.74 -16.75
CA GLY A 413 -8.76 -23.53 -16.62
C GLY A 413 -7.81 -22.39 -16.39
N GLY A 414 -7.90 -21.41 -17.29
CA GLY A 414 -7.07 -20.23 -17.23
C GLY A 414 -7.12 -19.56 -15.85
N PRO A 415 -6.31 -18.56 -15.64
CA PRO A 415 -6.31 -17.75 -14.40
C PRO A 415 -7.71 -17.34 -13.98
N LYS A 416 -8.60 -17.08 -14.93
CA LYS A 416 -10.02 -16.75 -14.69
C LYS A 416 -10.80 -17.86 -14.01
N LEU A 417 -10.62 -19.12 -14.42
CA LEU A 417 -11.33 -20.23 -13.77
C LEU A 417 -10.88 -20.38 -12.32
N LEU A 418 -9.57 -20.31 -12.06
CA LEU A 418 -9.07 -20.40 -10.68
C LEU A 418 -9.52 -19.22 -9.83
N ALA A 419 -9.54 -18.00 -10.37
CA ALA A 419 -10.09 -16.84 -9.69
C ALA A 419 -11.60 -17.01 -9.40
N SER A 420 -12.36 -17.62 -10.33
CA SER A 420 -13.77 -17.94 -10.12
C SER A 420 -13.96 -18.99 -9.05
N LEU A 421 -13.14 -20.04 -9.00
CA LEU A 421 -13.18 -21.06 -7.96
C LEU A 421 -12.86 -20.50 -6.57
N ILE A 422 -11.88 -19.59 -6.47
CA ILE A 422 -11.59 -18.89 -5.21
C ILE A 422 -12.82 -18.07 -4.78
N ARG A 423 -13.44 -17.35 -5.70
CA ARG A 423 -14.66 -16.60 -5.37
C ARG A 423 -15.79 -17.53 -4.98
N GLU A 424 -16.05 -18.57 -5.74
CA GLU A 424 -17.12 -19.53 -5.46
C GLU A 424 -16.98 -20.14 -4.07
N GLU A 425 -15.78 -20.60 -3.70
CA GLU A 425 -15.52 -21.16 -2.38
C GLU A 425 -15.69 -20.13 -1.27
N LEU A 426 -15.16 -18.93 -1.44
CA LEU A 426 -15.23 -17.86 -0.42
C LEU A 426 -16.63 -17.25 -0.27
N TRP A 427 -17.48 -17.27 -1.31
CA TRP A 427 -18.83 -16.71 -1.26
C TRP A 427 -19.88 -17.69 -0.76
N ARG A 428 -19.50 -18.90 -0.37
CA ARG A 428 -20.44 -19.86 0.24
C ARG A 428 -20.95 -19.33 1.57
N ASP A 429 -22.27 -19.21 1.69
CA ASP A 429 -22.91 -18.74 2.93
C ASP A 429 -22.77 -19.74 4.07
N ASP A 430 -22.67 -21.04 3.77
CA ASP A 430 -22.53 -22.16 4.70
C ASP A 430 -21.07 -22.58 4.93
N HIS A 431 -20.09 -21.71 4.63
CA HIS A 431 -18.68 -22.07 4.78
C HIS A 431 -18.38 -22.45 6.24
N PRO A 432 -17.77 -23.63 6.49
CA PRO A 432 -17.59 -24.15 7.86
C PRO A 432 -16.65 -23.29 8.71
N SER A 433 -15.59 -22.76 8.12
CA SER A 433 -14.49 -22.11 8.83
C SER A 433 -14.47 -20.59 8.69
N LEU A 434 -15.19 -20.04 7.70
CA LEU A 434 -15.10 -18.61 7.33
C LEU A 434 -16.45 -17.91 7.46
N VAL A 435 -16.37 -16.60 7.72
CA VAL A 435 -17.51 -15.68 7.63
C VAL A 435 -17.13 -14.49 6.77
N ARG A 436 -18.06 -14.01 5.96
CA ARG A 436 -17.91 -12.79 5.20
C ARG A 436 -18.37 -11.61 6.05
N ILE A 437 -17.57 -10.56 6.10
CA ILE A 437 -17.81 -9.34 6.87
C ILE A 437 -17.59 -8.10 6.00
N GLY A 438 -18.08 -6.95 6.44
CA GLY A 438 -17.92 -5.68 5.74
C GLY A 438 -18.98 -5.44 4.66
N ASP A 439 -18.72 -4.44 3.83
CA ASP A 439 -19.61 -3.99 2.76
C ASP A 439 -19.49 -4.91 1.52
N GLU A 440 -20.58 -5.10 0.78
CA GLU A 440 -20.61 -5.87 -0.48
C GLU A 440 -19.61 -5.34 -1.53
N SER A 441 -19.29 -4.05 -1.51
CA SER A 441 -18.33 -3.44 -2.43
C SER A 441 -16.88 -3.77 -2.09
N ARG A 442 -16.58 -4.09 -0.82
CA ARG A 442 -15.25 -4.45 -0.30
C ARG A 442 -15.36 -5.57 0.74
N PRO A 443 -15.76 -6.77 0.31
CA PRO A 443 -15.93 -7.88 1.23
C PRO A 443 -14.58 -8.30 1.81
N GLN A 444 -14.61 -8.64 3.09
CA GLN A 444 -13.49 -9.25 3.80
C GLN A 444 -13.94 -10.58 4.38
N TRP A 445 -12.99 -11.47 4.56
CA TRP A 445 -13.24 -12.77 5.20
C TRP A 445 -12.58 -12.81 6.56
N TRP A 446 -13.24 -13.46 7.49
CA TRP A 446 -12.76 -13.68 8.84
C TRP A 446 -13.02 -15.11 9.29
N LEU A 447 -12.34 -15.52 10.37
CA LEU A 447 -12.56 -16.82 10.97
C LEU A 447 -13.94 -16.88 11.64
N ARG A 448 -14.64 -18.00 11.48
CA ARG A 448 -15.88 -18.27 12.22
C ARG A 448 -15.61 -18.43 13.72
N GLU A 449 -14.43 -18.97 14.07
CA GLU A 449 -13.92 -19.09 15.43
C GLU A 449 -12.74 -18.13 15.62
N PRO A 450 -13.00 -16.85 15.96
CA PRO A 450 -11.97 -15.81 16.09
C PRO A 450 -10.93 -16.09 17.18
N GLU A 451 -11.24 -17.00 18.12
CA GLU A 451 -10.34 -17.42 19.21
C GLU A 451 -9.11 -18.17 18.68
N LEU A 452 -9.17 -18.69 17.46
CA LEU A 452 -8.05 -19.36 16.81
C LEU A 452 -7.04 -18.38 16.22
N ALA A 453 -7.37 -17.08 16.16
CA ALA A 453 -6.50 -16.06 15.60
C ALA A 453 -5.36 -15.68 16.54
N GLU A 454 -4.19 -15.46 15.96
CA GLU A 454 -3.05 -14.83 16.65
C GLU A 454 -3.36 -13.37 17.00
N GLN A 455 -2.46 -12.74 17.76
CA GLN A 455 -2.53 -11.30 18.02
C GLN A 455 -2.54 -10.52 16.69
N PRO A 456 -3.37 -9.47 16.55
CA PRO A 456 -3.44 -8.67 15.33
C PRO A 456 -2.06 -8.23 14.82
N LEU A 457 -1.83 -8.35 13.52
CA LEU A 457 -0.56 -7.95 12.92
C LEU A 457 -0.25 -6.48 13.24
N ALA A 458 -1.25 -5.60 13.22
CA ALA A 458 -1.07 -4.19 13.54
C ALA A 458 -0.49 -3.98 14.95
N ASP A 459 -0.89 -4.79 15.93
CA ASP A 459 -0.35 -4.72 17.29
C ASP A 459 1.08 -5.26 17.36
N ARG A 460 1.38 -6.34 16.64
CA ARG A 460 2.73 -6.90 16.54
C ARG A 460 3.72 -5.96 15.86
N VAL A 461 3.26 -5.26 14.81
CA VAL A 461 4.05 -4.23 14.12
C VAL A 461 4.32 -3.04 15.02
N GLU A 462 3.32 -2.58 15.77
CA GLU A 462 3.48 -1.50 16.74
C GLU A 462 4.54 -1.85 17.80
N TRP A 463 4.43 -3.03 18.42
CA TRP A 463 5.41 -3.50 19.39
C TRP A 463 6.82 -3.62 18.82
N SER A 464 6.92 -4.16 17.59
CA SER A 464 8.21 -4.30 16.90
C SER A 464 8.82 -2.94 16.57
N THR A 465 8.00 -1.95 16.22
CA THR A 465 8.44 -0.56 15.98
C THR A 465 9.09 0.02 17.23
N TRP A 466 8.40 -0.03 18.37
CA TRP A 466 8.96 0.43 19.64
C TRP A 466 10.26 -0.33 19.98
N SER A 467 10.26 -1.66 19.83
CA SER A 467 11.43 -2.49 20.11
C SER A 467 12.64 -2.13 19.24
N VAL A 468 12.44 -1.91 17.95
CA VAL A 468 13.52 -1.49 17.03
C VAL A 468 14.05 -0.11 17.43
N LEU A 469 13.18 0.87 17.70
CA LEU A 469 13.58 2.22 18.05
C LEU A 469 14.32 2.29 19.39
N SER A 470 13.94 1.45 20.37
CA SER A 470 14.55 1.41 21.71
C SER A 470 15.89 0.66 21.74
N THR A 471 16.12 -0.30 20.81
CA THR A 471 17.28 -1.18 20.84
C THR A 471 18.32 -0.88 19.77
N ALA A 472 17.96 -0.24 18.66
CA ALA A 472 18.82 -0.09 17.49
C ALA A 472 19.96 0.95 17.66
N GLY A 473 19.94 1.77 18.70
CA GLY A 473 20.88 2.86 18.91
C GLY A 473 20.65 3.97 17.88
N ARG A 474 21.42 3.99 16.79
CA ARG A 474 21.23 4.91 15.67
C ARG A 474 20.78 4.14 14.43
N ILE A 475 19.60 4.43 13.93
CA ILE A 475 19.03 3.85 12.71
C ILE A 475 18.42 4.96 11.86
N ASP A 476 18.62 4.94 10.54
CA ASP A 476 17.92 5.81 9.62
C ASP A 476 16.56 5.20 9.21
N GLU A 477 15.75 5.98 8.52
CA GLU A 477 14.41 5.56 8.11
C GLU A 477 14.45 4.32 7.21
N ALA A 478 15.37 4.25 6.26
CA ALA A 478 15.51 3.12 5.35
C ALA A 478 15.90 1.83 6.10
N GLY A 479 16.85 1.92 7.01
CA GLY A 479 17.25 0.81 7.87
C GLY A 479 16.14 0.36 8.84
N PHE A 480 15.31 1.30 9.31
CA PHE A 480 14.14 0.99 10.13
C PHE A 480 13.13 0.17 9.35
N PHE A 481 12.72 0.64 8.15
CA PHE A 481 11.78 -0.10 7.30
C PHE A 481 12.32 -1.48 6.91
N ASP A 482 13.61 -1.58 6.55
CA ASP A 482 14.25 -2.86 6.24
C ASP A 482 14.15 -3.85 7.42
N ARG A 483 14.41 -3.39 8.66
CA ARG A 483 14.27 -4.24 9.84
C ARG A 483 12.83 -4.69 10.08
N ILE A 484 11.85 -3.78 9.99
CA ILE A 484 10.45 -4.13 10.19
C ILE A 484 10.01 -5.16 9.14
N TYR A 485 10.31 -4.95 7.85
CA TYR A 485 9.91 -5.89 6.81
C TYR A 485 10.61 -7.26 6.92
N ARG A 486 11.81 -7.33 7.48
CA ARG A 486 12.47 -8.62 7.77
C ARG A 486 11.83 -9.38 8.93
N LEU A 487 11.22 -8.68 9.89
CA LEU A 487 10.49 -9.33 10.99
C LEU A 487 9.15 -9.93 10.54
N PHE A 488 8.57 -9.41 9.47
CA PHE A 488 7.27 -9.81 8.94
C PHE A 488 7.39 -10.19 7.45
N PRO A 489 7.95 -11.38 7.15
CA PRO A 489 8.14 -11.83 5.76
C PRO A 489 6.83 -12.28 5.11
N GLY A 490 6.83 -12.37 3.80
CA GLY A 490 5.77 -12.97 2.98
C GLY A 490 4.42 -12.30 3.15
N LEU A 491 3.41 -13.10 3.45
CA LEU A 491 2.03 -12.66 3.66
C LEU A 491 1.82 -11.93 4.98
N GLN A 492 2.81 -11.96 5.88
CA GLN A 492 2.83 -11.18 7.11
C GLN A 492 3.36 -9.75 6.89
N ALA A 493 3.83 -9.41 5.70
CA ALA A 493 4.33 -8.06 5.41
C ALA A 493 3.26 -7.02 5.74
N PRO A 494 3.58 -6.03 6.62
CA PRO A 494 2.65 -4.95 6.93
C PRO A 494 2.59 -3.94 5.78
N ASP A 495 1.50 -3.20 5.74
CA ASP A 495 1.32 -2.13 4.79
C ASP A 495 2.16 -0.91 5.19
N GLU A 496 2.65 -0.16 4.21
CA GLU A 496 3.59 0.95 4.45
C GLU A 496 3.00 2.01 5.40
N GLU A 497 1.72 2.34 5.24
CA GLU A 497 1.03 3.33 6.06
C GLU A 497 0.98 2.92 7.54
N LEU A 498 0.78 1.63 7.81
CA LEU A 498 0.79 1.11 9.18
C LEU A 498 2.18 1.26 9.80
N VAL A 499 3.24 0.86 9.07
CA VAL A 499 4.62 0.98 9.55
C VAL A 499 4.98 2.45 9.80
N ARG A 500 4.58 3.34 8.90
CA ARG A 500 4.81 4.78 9.01
C ARG A 500 4.06 5.39 10.19
N ALA A 501 2.80 5.06 10.36
CA ALA A 501 2.01 5.53 11.50
C ALA A 501 2.57 5.02 12.85
N CYS A 502 3.03 3.77 12.89
CA CYS A 502 3.74 3.25 14.07
C CYS A 502 5.04 4.04 14.31
N LEU A 503 5.83 4.31 13.26
CA LEU A 503 7.04 5.10 13.38
C LEU A 503 6.74 6.51 13.93
N GLU A 504 5.78 7.21 13.34
CA GLU A 504 5.37 8.57 13.76
C GLU A 504 4.87 8.61 15.20
N ALA A 505 4.17 7.56 15.65
CA ALA A 505 3.65 7.47 17.00
C ALA A 505 4.76 7.29 18.06
N TYR A 506 5.91 6.72 17.71
CA TYR A 506 6.96 6.35 18.66
C TYR A 506 8.28 7.10 18.48
N VAL A 507 8.49 7.77 17.34
CA VAL A 507 9.73 8.46 17.07
C VAL A 507 9.87 9.71 17.95
N ALA A 508 11.03 9.86 18.58
CA ALA A 508 11.37 11.08 19.30
C ALA A 508 11.70 12.21 18.32
N SER A 509 11.25 13.43 18.62
CA SER A 509 11.70 14.62 17.92
C SER A 509 13.17 14.88 18.25
N GLY A 510 14.08 14.48 17.36
CA GLY A 510 15.51 14.52 17.60
C GLY A 510 16.33 14.92 16.38
N GLU A 511 17.64 14.72 16.43
CA GLU A 511 18.61 15.11 15.42
C GLU A 511 18.30 14.53 14.03
N ARG A 512 18.49 15.36 12.99
CA ARG A 512 18.25 14.96 11.58
C ARG A 512 19.00 13.68 11.21
N GLY A 513 18.27 12.65 10.81
CA GLY A 513 18.77 11.43 10.18
C GLY A 513 19.05 10.25 11.12
N SER A 514 18.70 10.34 12.41
CA SER A 514 18.75 9.19 13.34
C SER A 514 17.43 9.07 14.08
N LEU A 515 16.81 7.89 13.99
CA LEU A 515 15.55 7.58 14.66
C LEU A 515 15.82 6.95 16.02
N SER A 516 15.06 7.35 17.04
CA SER A 516 15.03 6.78 18.38
C SER A 516 13.66 7.00 19.01
N THR A 517 13.42 6.43 20.18
CA THR A 517 12.21 6.72 20.98
C THR A 517 12.58 7.28 22.33
N ASN A 518 11.70 8.12 22.88
CA ASN A 518 11.79 8.58 24.27
C ASN A 518 11.03 7.65 25.23
N ASP A 519 10.30 6.69 24.71
CA ASP A 519 9.50 5.76 25.52
C ASP A 519 10.38 4.66 26.09
N ASP A 520 10.60 4.68 27.39
CA ASP A 520 11.19 3.56 28.12
C ASP A 520 10.14 2.81 28.95
N LEU A 521 10.36 1.51 29.17
CA LEU A 521 9.41 0.67 29.90
C LEU A 521 9.23 1.11 31.35
N THR A 522 10.26 1.66 31.96
CA THR A 522 10.20 2.08 33.37
C THR A 522 9.33 3.31 33.52
N GLY A 523 9.60 4.35 32.71
CA GLY A 523 8.80 5.57 32.70
C GLY A 523 7.34 5.31 32.35
N ARG A 524 7.08 4.49 31.31
CA ARG A 524 5.70 4.14 30.93
C ARG A 524 4.98 3.30 31.99
N THR A 525 5.69 2.46 32.72
CA THR A 525 5.12 1.73 33.87
C THR A 525 4.74 2.67 35.02
N GLU A 526 5.55 3.69 35.28
CA GLU A 526 5.23 4.72 36.27
C GLU A 526 4.03 5.57 35.81
N ASP A 527 3.98 5.98 34.55
CA ASP A 527 2.85 6.72 33.99
C ASP A 527 1.55 5.91 34.08
N HIS A 528 1.57 4.63 33.73
CA HIS A 528 0.45 3.71 33.91
C HIS A 528 -0.06 3.70 35.36
N SER A 529 0.85 3.59 36.31
CA SER A 529 0.48 3.59 37.72
C SER A 529 -0.11 4.94 38.18
N ARG A 530 0.41 6.09 37.69
CA ARG A 530 -0.15 7.42 37.96
C ARG A 530 -1.58 7.55 37.39
N VAL A 531 -1.83 7.03 36.19
CA VAL A 531 -3.17 7.02 35.58
C VAL A 531 -4.13 6.19 36.42
N LEU A 532 -3.71 5.01 36.90
CA LEU A 532 -4.53 4.20 37.82
C LEU A 532 -4.85 4.95 39.13
N ALA A 533 -3.88 5.68 39.73
CA ALA A 533 -4.14 6.47 40.92
C ALA A 533 -5.19 7.56 40.66
N LYS A 534 -5.15 8.24 39.51
CA LYS A 534 -6.17 9.22 39.12
C LYS A 534 -7.54 8.60 38.95
N LEU A 535 -7.60 7.40 38.37
CA LEU A 535 -8.87 6.65 38.24
C LEU A 535 -9.43 6.28 39.63
N VAL A 536 -8.58 5.87 40.58
CA VAL A 536 -8.98 5.62 41.98
C VAL A 536 -9.54 6.89 42.63
N GLU A 537 -8.79 7.98 42.57
CA GLU A 537 -9.20 9.27 43.15
C GLU A 537 -10.51 9.76 42.55
N TYR A 538 -10.62 9.77 41.23
CA TYR A 538 -11.81 10.28 40.53
C TYR A 538 -13.04 9.40 40.79
N GLY A 539 -12.89 8.07 40.82
CA GLY A 539 -13.95 7.14 41.20
C GLY A 539 -14.49 7.40 42.62
N HIS A 540 -13.61 7.63 43.59
CA HIS A 540 -14.00 7.98 44.95
C HIS A 540 -14.71 9.35 45.05
N ARG A 541 -14.22 10.35 44.28
CA ARG A 541 -14.88 11.67 44.22
C ARG A 541 -16.28 11.61 43.62
N LEU A 542 -16.54 10.62 42.72
CA LEU A 542 -17.88 10.31 42.21
C LEU A 542 -18.76 9.52 43.18
N GLY A 543 -18.23 9.10 44.33
CA GLY A 543 -18.92 8.25 45.30
C GLY A 543 -19.04 6.79 44.88
N LEU A 544 -18.23 6.36 43.92
CA LEU A 544 -18.16 4.99 43.47
C LEU A 544 -17.14 4.19 44.28
N LYS A 545 -17.33 2.87 44.34
CA LYS A 545 -16.31 1.96 44.84
C LYS A 545 -15.37 1.60 43.72
N VAL A 546 -14.09 1.47 44.02
CA VAL A 546 -13.02 1.22 43.06
C VAL A 546 -12.35 -0.12 43.35
N TRP A 547 -12.09 -0.87 42.34
CA TRP A 547 -11.24 -2.05 42.37
C TRP A 547 -10.06 -1.85 41.44
N VAL A 548 -8.87 -2.29 41.86
CA VAL A 548 -7.65 -2.29 41.06
C VAL A 548 -7.05 -3.69 41.15
N ALA A 549 -6.48 -4.16 40.05
CA ALA A 549 -5.83 -5.47 39.98
C ALA A 549 -4.80 -5.64 41.11
N ALA A 550 -4.79 -6.83 41.71
CA ALA A 550 -3.89 -7.12 42.82
C ALA A 550 -2.40 -6.88 42.49
N ARG A 551 -2.02 -7.13 41.23
CA ARG A 551 -0.67 -6.89 40.72
C ARG A 551 -0.26 -5.41 40.74
N GLU A 552 -1.23 -4.51 40.58
CA GLU A 552 -1.02 -3.05 40.56
C GLU A 552 -1.05 -2.43 41.94
N GLN A 553 -1.76 -3.02 42.91
CA GLN A 553 -1.92 -2.49 44.25
C GLN A 553 -0.59 -2.29 45.01
N GLY A 554 0.42 -3.10 44.71
CA GLY A 554 1.75 -3.04 45.33
C GLY A 554 2.67 -1.96 44.75
N ARG A 555 2.31 -1.33 43.62
CA ARG A 555 3.15 -0.35 42.94
C ARG A 555 3.26 0.94 43.75
N SER A 556 4.48 1.52 43.78
CA SER A 556 4.76 2.79 44.49
C SER A 556 4.61 3.96 43.52
N ILE A 557 3.89 4.98 43.90
CA ILE A 557 3.67 6.23 43.19
C ILE A 557 3.98 7.38 44.16
N ASP A 558 4.96 8.20 43.85
CA ASP A 558 5.37 9.35 44.66
C ASP A 558 5.56 9.02 46.16
N GLY A 559 6.08 7.83 46.44
CA GLY A 559 6.36 7.34 47.78
C GLY A 559 5.20 6.66 48.52
N SER A 560 3.99 6.61 47.93
CA SER A 560 2.81 5.90 48.48
C SER A 560 2.50 4.68 47.59
N ARG A 561 1.91 3.64 48.19
CA ARG A 561 1.41 2.51 47.37
C ARG A 561 0.04 2.81 46.78
N LEU A 562 -0.25 2.31 45.59
CA LEU A 562 -1.58 2.46 45.01
C LEU A 562 -2.68 1.89 45.93
N ALA A 563 -2.37 0.81 46.65
CA ALA A 563 -3.27 0.24 47.66
C ALA A 563 -3.63 1.23 48.79
N ASP A 564 -2.79 2.22 49.11
CA ASP A 564 -3.06 3.16 50.18
C ASP A 564 -4.21 4.12 49.85
N GLY A 565 -4.48 4.31 48.54
CA GLY A 565 -5.66 5.04 48.03
C GLY A 565 -6.97 4.24 48.07
N LEU A 566 -6.93 2.93 48.32
CA LEU A 566 -8.11 2.06 48.39
C LEU A 566 -8.59 1.87 49.81
N THR A 567 -9.89 1.81 50.03
CA THR A 567 -10.47 1.41 51.29
C THR A 567 -10.19 -0.06 51.63
N GLU A 568 -10.30 -0.47 52.90
CA GLU A 568 -10.04 -1.85 53.30
C GLU A 568 -11.00 -2.85 52.60
N ASP A 569 -12.26 -2.45 52.43
CA ASP A 569 -13.26 -3.24 51.70
C ASP A 569 -12.86 -3.42 50.26
N GLU A 570 -12.39 -2.39 49.57
CA GLU A 570 -11.98 -2.42 48.14
C GLU A 570 -10.76 -3.31 47.91
N ARG A 571 -9.82 -3.32 48.83
CA ARG A 571 -8.64 -4.21 48.77
C ARG A 571 -9.00 -5.70 48.84
N ARG A 572 -10.13 -6.02 49.51
CA ARG A 572 -10.56 -7.40 49.78
C ARG A 572 -11.67 -7.89 48.88
N VAL A 573 -12.21 -7.06 48.02
CA VAL A 573 -13.31 -7.43 47.12
C VAL A 573 -12.89 -8.57 46.21
N TYR A 574 -13.66 -9.65 46.25
CA TYR A 574 -13.53 -10.75 45.27
C TYR A 574 -14.51 -10.52 44.12
N LEU A 575 -14.02 -9.89 43.05
CA LEU A 575 -14.84 -9.48 41.93
C LEU A 575 -15.57 -10.62 41.17
N PRO A 576 -15.09 -11.89 41.08
CA PRO A 576 -15.87 -12.97 40.48
C PRO A 576 -17.26 -13.15 41.04
N LEU A 577 -17.52 -12.66 42.24
CA LEU A 577 -18.89 -12.61 42.83
C LEU A 577 -19.76 -11.48 42.26
N VAL A 578 -19.11 -10.46 41.68
CA VAL A 578 -19.77 -9.26 41.13
C VAL A 578 -19.84 -9.33 39.60
N VAL A 579 -18.79 -9.85 38.96
CA VAL A 579 -18.64 -9.97 37.51
C VAL A 579 -18.66 -11.45 37.14
N ARG A 580 -19.60 -11.85 36.31
CA ARG A 580 -19.73 -13.26 35.84
C ARG A 580 -18.70 -13.57 34.74
N ALA A 581 -17.43 -13.59 35.11
CA ALA A 581 -16.32 -13.93 34.23
C ALA A 581 -15.27 -14.77 34.99
N PRO A 582 -14.38 -15.50 34.27
CA PRO A 582 -13.29 -16.25 34.91
C PRO A 582 -12.42 -15.34 35.77
N GLY A 583 -12.04 -15.81 36.97
CA GLY A 583 -11.24 -15.02 37.91
C GLY A 583 -9.86 -14.61 37.34
N GLU A 584 -9.30 -15.47 36.47
CA GLU A 584 -8.05 -15.20 35.76
C GLU A 584 -8.16 -14.00 34.80
N VAL A 585 -9.30 -13.89 34.09
CA VAL A 585 -9.57 -12.79 33.16
C VAL A 585 -9.81 -11.50 33.94
N ILE A 586 -10.61 -11.54 34.99
CA ILE A 586 -10.86 -10.38 35.84
C ILE A 586 -9.55 -9.88 36.48
N GLY A 587 -8.70 -10.78 36.93
CA GLY A 587 -7.42 -10.43 37.55
C GLY A 587 -6.43 -9.72 36.60
N GLN A 588 -6.68 -9.74 35.29
CA GLN A 588 -5.89 -9.07 34.27
C GLN A 588 -6.40 -7.67 33.90
N VAL A 589 -7.65 -7.32 34.26
CA VAL A 589 -8.20 -5.97 34.08
C VAL A 589 -7.50 -5.01 35.03
N ASP A 590 -7.21 -3.78 34.59
CA ASP A 590 -6.45 -2.84 35.40
C ASP A 590 -7.28 -2.21 36.51
N ALA A 591 -8.47 -1.67 36.20
CA ALA A 591 -9.36 -1.08 37.19
C ALA A 591 -10.84 -1.22 36.83
N MET A 592 -11.68 -1.18 37.86
CA MET A 592 -13.14 -1.21 37.71
C MET A 592 -13.78 -0.27 38.72
N TRP A 593 -14.86 0.41 38.28
CA TRP A 593 -15.75 1.13 39.20
C TRP A 593 -17.07 0.37 39.34
N TYR A 594 -17.52 0.24 40.57
CA TYR A 594 -18.74 -0.50 40.86
C TYR A 594 -19.60 0.21 41.91
N VAL A 595 -20.90 -0.04 41.88
CA VAL A 595 -21.87 0.52 42.76
C VAL A 595 -22.90 -0.54 43.18
N ARG A 596 -23.17 -0.67 44.47
CA ARG A 596 -24.12 -1.64 45.03
C ARG A 596 -23.87 -3.07 44.52
N GLY A 597 -22.61 -3.46 44.38
CA GLY A 597 -22.22 -4.80 43.90
C GLY A 597 -22.45 -5.05 42.41
N LYS A 598 -22.68 -4.02 41.60
CA LYS A 598 -22.77 -4.11 40.14
C LYS A 598 -21.62 -3.35 39.52
N LEU A 599 -21.01 -3.94 38.50
CA LEU A 599 -20.00 -3.29 37.66
C LEU A 599 -20.65 -2.14 36.89
N ALA A 600 -20.08 -0.95 37.01
CA ALA A 600 -20.52 0.23 36.27
C ALA A 600 -19.56 0.53 35.12
N PHE A 601 -18.24 0.54 35.41
CA PHE A 601 -17.21 0.88 34.42
C PHE A 601 -16.01 -0.05 34.56
N LEU A 602 -15.41 -0.39 33.40
CA LEU A 602 -14.19 -1.18 33.29
C LEU A 602 -13.12 -0.34 32.59
N PHE A 603 -11.88 -0.37 33.06
CA PHE A 603 -10.76 0.41 32.54
C PHE A 603 -9.59 -0.52 32.23
N GLU A 604 -9.07 -0.40 31.02
CA GLU A 604 -7.77 -0.92 30.60
C GLU A 604 -6.88 0.28 30.28
N VAL A 605 -5.78 0.39 30.99
CA VAL A 605 -4.83 1.49 30.86
C VAL A 605 -3.65 1.01 30.03
N GLU A 606 -3.51 1.57 28.86
CA GLU A 606 -2.46 1.18 27.91
C GLU A 606 -1.59 2.39 27.56
N TRP A 607 -0.31 2.19 27.39
CA TRP A 607 0.60 3.22 26.85
C TRP A 607 0.83 3.05 25.34
N THR A 608 0.25 2.02 24.77
CA THR A 608 0.27 1.67 23.35
C THR A 608 -1.11 1.87 22.72
N ALA A 609 -1.21 1.71 21.41
CA ALA A 609 -2.49 1.62 20.69
C ALA A 609 -2.91 0.16 20.42
N MET A 610 -2.34 -0.82 21.15
CA MET A 610 -2.67 -2.23 21.01
C MET A 610 -4.03 -2.55 21.66
N VAL A 611 -4.84 -3.33 20.94
CA VAL A 611 -6.20 -3.67 21.38
C VAL A 611 -6.42 -5.18 21.52
N GLY A 612 -5.49 -6.01 21.06
CA GLY A 612 -5.67 -7.46 20.95
C GLY A 612 -5.97 -8.12 22.31
N ASP A 613 -5.21 -7.81 23.34
CA ASP A 613 -5.38 -8.42 24.66
C ASP A 613 -6.60 -7.86 25.40
N ALA A 614 -6.73 -6.54 25.48
CA ALA A 614 -7.80 -5.91 26.23
C ALA A 614 -9.18 -6.16 25.63
N VAL A 615 -9.32 -5.94 24.33
CA VAL A 615 -10.59 -5.95 23.62
C VAL A 615 -10.91 -7.34 23.05
N LEU A 616 -9.98 -7.91 22.26
CA LEU A 616 -10.27 -9.12 21.48
C LEU A 616 -10.18 -10.40 22.30
N ARG A 617 -9.38 -10.42 23.36
CA ARG A 617 -9.25 -11.58 24.25
C ARG A 617 -10.07 -11.39 25.52
N ARG A 618 -9.62 -10.54 26.44
CA ARG A 618 -10.30 -10.38 27.75
C ARG A 618 -11.70 -9.80 27.63
N GLY A 619 -11.90 -8.83 26.75
CA GLY A 619 -13.18 -8.17 26.58
C GLY A 619 -14.31 -9.10 26.15
N ARG A 620 -14.02 -10.16 25.41
CA ARG A 620 -15.01 -11.16 25.01
C ARG A 620 -15.48 -12.05 26.15
N GLU A 621 -14.59 -12.39 27.07
CA GLU A 621 -14.89 -13.27 28.19
C GLU A 621 -15.67 -12.57 29.31
N ILE A 622 -15.69 -11.24 29.34
CA ILE A 622 -16.46 -10.46 30.30
C ILE A 622 -17.83 -10.11 29.68
N PRO A 623 -18.95 -10.55 30.28
CA PRO A 623 -20.28 -10.28 29.73
C PRO A 623 -20.57 -8.77 29.62
N VAL A 624 -21.09 -8.34 28.47
CA VAL A 624 -21.55 -6.96 28.27
C VAL A 624 -22.95 -6.82 28.83
N THR A 625 -23.17 -5.85 29.71
CA THR A 625 -24.49 -5.46 30.19
C THR A 625 -24.84 -4.07 29.68
N GLU A 626 -26.13 -3.77 29.49
CA GLU A 626 -26.61 -2.49 28.95
C GLU A 626 -26.16 -1.26 29.78
N GLN A 627 -25.73 -1.46 31.03
CA GLN A 627 -25.33 -0.39 31.95
C GLN A 627 -23.80 -0.31 32.12
N GLN A 628 -23.05 -1.09 31.36
CA GLN A 628 -21.59 -1.18 31.52
C GLN A 628 -20.86 -0.50 30.34
N ALA A 629 -20.12 0.56 30.63
CA ALA A 629 -19.15 1.14 29.70
C ALA A 629 -17.73 0.62 30.01
N ARG A 630 -16.94 0.43 28.97
CA ARG A 630 -15.54 0.01 29.03
C ARG A 630 -14.66 1.10 28.46
N PHE A 631 -13.54 1.34 29.08
CA PHE A 631 -12.62 2.40 28.67
C PHE A 631 -11.25 1.85 28.34
N LEU A 632 -10.80 2.09 27.12
CA LEU A 632 -9.41 1.98 26.73
C LEU A 632 -8.76 3.35 26.99
N VAL A 633 -7.87 3.41 27.98
CA VAL A 633 -7.25 4.66 28.44
C VAL A 633 -5.84 4.75 27.90
N ILE A 634 -5.61 5.62 26.91
CA ILE A 634 -4.36 5.72 26.15
C ILE A 634 -3.73 7.12 26.19
N PRO A 635 -2.41 7.26 25.96
CA PRO A 635 -1.81 8.57 25.74
C PRO A 635 -2.34 9.24 24.47
N ALA A 636 -2.42 10.57 24.46
CA ALA A 636 -2.94 11.30 23.29
C ALA A 636 -2.11 11.06 22.02
N GLU A 637 -0.80 10.89 22.16
CA GLU A 637 0.12 10.63 21.06
C GLU A 637 -0.12 9.27 20.34
N ARG A 638 -0.91 8.37 20.93
CA ARG A 638 -1.33 7.10 20.32
C ARG A 638 -2.67 7.19 19.60
N GLY A 639 -3.36 8.32 19.72
CA GLY A 639 -4.71 8.50 19.18
C GLY A 639 -4.79 8.31 17.68
N GLU A 640 -3.84 8.90 16.90
CA GLU A 640 -3.80 8.77 15.44
C GLU A 640 -3.53 7.33 14.99
N LEU A 641 -2.63 6.63 15.67
CA LEU A 641 -2.35 5.23 15.35
C LEU A 641 -3.56 4.34 15.64
N LEU A 642 -4.24 4.55 16.78
CA LEU A 642 -5.46 3.80 17.08
C LEU A 642 -6.55 4.09 16.05
N ARG A 643 -6.75 5.36 15.66
CA ARG A 643 -7.70 5.76 14.62
C ARG A 643 -7.41 5.05 13.30
N LEU A 644 -6.13 5.04 12.86
CA LEU A 644 -5.73 4.34 11.64
C LEU A 644 -6.09 2.84 11.70
N LYS A 645 -5.84 2.18 12.84
CA LYS A 645 -6.19 0.76 13.02
C LYS A 645 -7.70 0.55 12.92
N LEU A 646 -8.51 1.41 13.50
CA LEU A 646 -9.96 1.34 13.44
C LEU A 646 -10.52 1.62 12.04
N ASP A 647 -9.95 2.59 11.33
CA ASP A 647 -10.36 2.93 9.96
C ASP A 647 -10.01 1.82 8.96
N ARG A 648 -8.90 1.13 9.18
CA ARG A 648 -8.47 0.00 8.33
C ARG A 648 -9.19 -1.29 8.64
N SER A 649 -9.74 -1.45 9.83
CA SER A 649 -10.44 -2.65 10.27
C SER A 649 -11.85 -2.35 10.76
N PRO A 650 -12.85 -2.25 9.85
CA PRO A 650 -14.25 -2.08 10.23
C PRO A 650 -14.76 -3.15 11.21
N TRP A 651 -14.19 -4.37 11.10
CA TRP A 651 -14.48 -5.46 12.03
C TRP A 651 -14.02 -5.12 13.47
N LEU A 652 -12.81 -4.59 13.62
CA LEU A 652 -12.28 -4.18 14.93
C LEU A 652 -13.14 -3.07 15.53
N ARG A 653 -13.53 -2.08 14.72
CA ARG A 653 -14.45 -1.02 15.14
C ARG A 653 -15.79 -1.59 15.61
N ALA A 654 -16.40 -2.47 14.83
CA ALA A 654 -17.66 -3.11 15.19
C ALA A 654 -17.54 -3.96 16.47
N GLU A 655 -16.39 -4.60 16.69
CA GLU A 655 -16.15 -5.40 17.91
C GLU A 655 -16.01 -4.50 19.16
N LEU A 656 -15.34 -3.35 19.05
CA LEU A 656 -15.29 -2.37 20.14
C LEU A 656 -16.70 -1.84 20.47
N GLU A 657 -17.49 -1.48 19.45
CA GLU A 657 -18.86 -1.02 19.60
C GLU A 657 -19.73 -2.09 20.26
N ARG A 658 -19.66 -3.34 19.79
CA ARG A 658 -20.40 -4.46 20.34
C ARG A 658 -20.10 -4.72 21.81
N GLN A 659 -18.85 -4.50 22.24
CA GLN A 659 -18.43 -4.65 23.62
C GLN A 659 -18.59 -3.38 24.46
N ASN A 660 -19.14 -2.30 23.89
CA ASN A 660 -19.33 -1.00 24.54
C ASN A 660 -18.00 -0.36 25.04
N TRP A 661 -16.93 -0.44 24.23
CA TRP A 661 -15.68 0.23 24.50
C TRP A 661 -15.73 1.69 24.09
N HIS A 662 -15.08 2.53 24.85
CA HIS A 662 -14.83 3.94 24.61
C HIS A 662 -13.34 4.24 24.77
N VAL A 663 -12.85 5.22 24.05
CA VAL A 663 -11.46 5.67 24.18
C VAL A 663 -11.41 6.89 25.08
N LEU A 664 -10.48 6.89 26.05
CA LEU A 664 -10.22 7.99 26.96
C LEU A 664 -8.72 8.33 26.93
N LYS A 665 -8.36 9.58 26.67
CA LYS A 665 -6.96 10.02 26.72
C LYS A 665 -6.50 10.27 28.14
N TRP A 666 -5.24 9.99 28.46
CA TRP A 666 -4.63 10.30 29.76
C TRP A 666 -4.80 11.77 30.15
N GLN A 667 -4.64 12.69 29.21
CA GLN A 667 -4.80 14.13 29.42
C GLN A 667 -6.25 14.52 29.78
N HIS A 668 -7.24 13.77 29.33
CA HIS A 668 -8.63 14.01 29.76
C HIS A 668 -8.81 13.67 31.24
N LEU A 669 -8.19 12.58 31.71
CA LEU A 669 -8.18 12.26 33.14
C LEU A 669 -7.48 13.34 33.96
N ASP A 670 -6.38 13.89 33.48
CA ASP A 670 -5.67 15.02 34.14
C ASP A 670 -6.58 16.24 34.27
N THR A 671 -7.27 16.57 33.16
CA THR A 671 -8.23 17.68 33.17
C THR A 671 -9.40 17.46 34.14
N LEU A 672 -9.93 16.22 34.16
CA LEU A 672 -11.03 15.86 35.08
C LEU A 672 -10.60 15.83 36.52
N ALA A 673 -9.40 15.31 36.80
CA ALA A 673 -8.84 15.28 38.17
C ALA A 673 -8.53 16.69 38.72
N ALA A 674 -8.13 17.62 37.85
CA ALA A 674 -7.82 19.01 38.24
C ALA A 674 -9.06 19.87 38.54
N ARG A 675 -10.28 19.46 38.16
CA ARG A 675 -11.51 20.21 38.43
C ARG A 675 -11.99 20.05 39.87
N ASP A 676 -12.55 21.10 40.43
CA ASP A 676 -13.22 21.05 41.74
C ASP A 676 -14.53 20.24 41.60
N GLY A 677 -14.66 19.17 42.38
CA GLY A 677 -15.79 18.24 42.33
C GLY A 677 -15.58 17.12 41.31
N ALA A 678 -16.57 16.23 41.18
CA ALA A 678 -16.59 15.16 40.16
C ALA A 678 -18.04 14.92 39.73
N ARG A 679 -18.26 14.77 38.40
CA ARG A 679 -19.57 14.46 37.81
C ARG A 679 -19.38 13.51 36.65
N LEU A 680 -20.29 12.56 36.47
CA LEU A 680 -20.27 11.64 35.35
C LEU A 680 -20.50 12.35 34.00
N GLU A 681 -21.31 13.42 34.00
CA GLU A 681 -21.61 14.22 32.82
C GLU A 681 -20.35 14.86 32.23
N TRP A 682 -19.28 15.02 33.01
CA TRP A 682 -18.00 15.53 32.49
C TRP A 682 -17.22 14.52 31.65
N LEU A 683 -17.54 13.23 31.74
CA LEU A 683 -16.99 12.21 30.87
C LEU A 683 -17.71 12.20 29.51
N GLU A 684 -18.99 12.60 29.44
CA GLU A 684 -19.82 12.53 28.24
C GLU A 684 -19.18 13.20 27.01
N PRO A 685 -18.59 14.42 27.10
CA PRO A 685 -17.96 15.07 25.96
C PRO A 685 -16.74 14.36 25.38
N VAL A 686 -16.09 13.49 26.15
CA VAL A 686 -14.88 12.76 25.77
C VAL A 686 -15.15 11.29 25.51
N LEU A 687 -16.42 10.86 25.60
CA LEU A 687 -16.83 9.49 25.33
C LEU A 687 -17.06 9.27 23.83
N GLY A 688 -16.53 8.19 23.32
CA GLY A 688 -16.71 7.78 21.92
C GLY A 688 -15.61 6.83 21.50
N LEU A 689 -15.74 6.30 20.28
CA LEU A 689 -14.71 5.49 19.65
C LEU A 689 -13.68 6.32 18.89
N ASP A 690 -13.96 7.60 18.65
CA ASP A 690 -13.00 8.47 17.97
C ASP A 690 -11.93 8.95 18.97
N PRO A 691 -10.68 8.42 18.91
CA PRO A 691 -9.60 8.79 19.81
C PRO A 691 -9.10 10.23 19.60
N LEU A 692 -9.55 10.90 18.53
CA LEU A 692 -9.12 12.26 18.18
C LEU A 692 -10.12 13.32 18.60
N ILE A 693 -11.33 12.96 18.99
CA ILE A 693 -12.31 13.96 19.45
C ILE A 693 -11.77 14.64 20.71
N GLU A 694 -11.24 15.82 20.50
CA GLU A 694 -11.03 16.82 21.54
C GLU A 694 -12.28 17.70 21.59
N ARG A 695 -13.24 17.34 22.39
CA ARG A 695 -14.26 18.29 22.80
C ARG A 695 -13.66 19.15 23.91
N GLY A 696 -12.55 19.84 23.57
CA GLY A 696 -11.82 20.68 24.48
C GLY A 696 -12.58 21.96 24.81
N GLY A 697 -12.30 22.53 25.97
CA GLY A 697 -12.92 23.71 26.56
C GLY A 697 -12.98 25.00 25.73
N GLU A 698 -12.50 25.05 24.50
CA GLU A 698 -12.67 26.21 23.61
C GLU A 698 -14.10 26.35 23.08
N GLN A 699 -14.86 25.26 22.95
CA GLN A 699 -16.25 25.33 22.50
C GLN A 699 -17.22 25.72 23.63
N LEU A 700 -16.82 25.50 24.89
CA LEU A 700 -17.59 25.95 26.06
C LEU A 700 -17.40 27.44 26.36
N THR A 701 -16.34 28.07 25.85
CA THR A 701 -16.12 29.53 25.99
C THR A 701 -16.78 30.37 24.91
N MET A 702 -17.23 29.77 23.79
CA MET A 702 -17.98 30.48 22.74
C MET A 702 -19.47 30.67 23.09
N PHE A 703 -20.01 29.92 24.01
CA PHE A 703 -21.36 30.11 24.56
C PHE A 703 -21.19 30.47 26.05
N GLY A 704 -20.66 31.68 26.26
CA GLY A 704 -20.50 32.22 27.59
C GLY A 704 -21.82 32.17 28.38
N GLU A 705 -21.72 31.58 29.60
CA GLU A 705 -22.67 31.28 30.66
C GLU A 705 -23.60 30.09 30.42
#